data_aa9bdc24be391a2d7118424a95129c9c
#
_entry.id   aa9bdc24be391a2d7118424a95129c9c
#
_cell.length_a   1.000
_cell.length_b   1.000
_cell.length_c   1.000
_cell.angle_alpha   90.00
_cell.angle_beta   90.00
_cell.angle_gamma   90.00
#
_symmetry.space_group_name_H-M   'P 1'
#
loop_
_entity.id
_entity.type
_entity.pdbx_description
1 polymer ?
#
loop_
_entity_poly.entity_id
_entity_poly.type
_entity_poly.pdbx_seq_one_letter_code
_entity_poly.pdbx_strand_id
1 'polypeptide(L)'
;MGDGQASLFADVFEAWRRRRTVILCPSRGTQEQGRHYLHGTHGIRYGSTGERTAVSDRERQRKANPLTSVLNDDGKITVTLIPALSIFRPFLRRDFRFLLIPLFCMGLGIAAHTQSTPAADIAQNVPQNVAQIRFTDVTTASGITFEHAVSPEKKYLYESMSGGVLLLDYDQDGWLDIYFTNSQSMAMMLEGQKAKSALYHNNHDGTFTDVTDKAGIGFPCSAMGGAVGDYNNDGWPDIVLTCQEGLVLLRNNGNGTFTDVTKQAHLTDSQWAMGAAFGDYDGDGFVDLMVTRYVDFDPKHPPQFGVGATCHFRGIPVQCGPRGMKGLSDSLYRNNGDGTFTDVSATSGVNDALGYYGLGVIWSDLNDNGHPDLFVADDSTPNYLYRNDGKGHFTNLSFVSGTAVNGEGAETAGMGIAACDYNHSGRFSLLLTTFEDQPATLYRNDGGMNFTDVSFASGIAAPTIKFLKWGVGCEDFDNDGWPDIFIVNGHVYPQVDALSAGAKYQERKIVLRNSGKGSFQDVSEQAGPAILLPEASRGAAFGDLNNDGRIDVVIENIDGKPMILRNTSTDKNHWLTLRLSGRHSNRLAIGAKVKVSAGGLQQIGEVRSGGSYLSQNDLRLHFGLGSATKIERVEVRWPSGSTDIYKDLSPDQFYLLVEGESTAKIDR
;
A
#
# COMPACT_ATOMS: atom_id res chain seq x y z
N MET A 1 14.26 22.56 -26.25
CA MET A 1 15.50 22.23 -25.51
C MET A 1 15.33 20.80 -25.10
N GLY A 2 15.85 19.92 -25.93
CA GLY A 2 15.56 18.49 -25.92
C GLY A 2 16.76 17.69 -25.46
N ASP A 3 16.53 16.44 -25.21
CA ASP A 3 17.40 15.25 -25.29
C ASP A 3 18.71 15.13 -24.48
N GLY A 4 19.13 16.15 -23.71
CA GLY A 4 20.40 16.09 -22.97
C GLY A 4 20.32 15.64 -21.50
N GLN A 5 19.15 15.64 -20.88
CA GLN A 5 19.03 15.34 -19.45
C GLN A 5 18.74 13.88 -19.13
N ALA A 6 18.10 13.14 -20.00
CA ALA A 6 17.77 11.73 -19.78
C ALA A 6 19.01 10.80 -19.81
N SER A 7 20.03 11.14 -20.59
CA SER A 7 21.26 10.35 -20.66
C SER A 7 22.18 10.51 -19.44
N LEU A 8 22.13 11.66 -18.78
CA LEU A 8 22.96 11.92 -17.60
C LEU A 8 22.51 11.12 -16.37
N PHE A 9 21.21 10.83 -16.26
CA PHE A 9 20.67 10.06 -15.16
C PHE A 9 20.94 8.56 -15.28
N ALA A 10 20.92 8.02 -16.49
CA ALA A 10 21.26 6.62 -16.72
C ALA A 10 22.74 6.33 -16.37
N ASP A 11 23.65 7.24 -16.72
CA ASP A 11 25.08 7.12 -16.44
C ASP A 11 25.40 7.24 -14.93
N VAL A 12 24.67 8.05 -14.19
CA VAL A 12 24.83 8.18 -12.72
C VAL A 12 24.35 6.94 -12.01
N PHE A 13 23.27 6.31 -12.49
CA PHE A 13 22.72 5.09 -11.88
C PHE A 13 23.60 3.87 -12.13
N GLU A 14 24.19 3.76 -13.30
CA GLU A 14 25.13 2.69 -13.61
C GLU A 14 26.49 2.84 -12.87
N ALA A 15 26.93 4.07 -12.64
CA ALA A 15 28.09 4.40 -11.81
C ALA A 15 27.86 4.08 -10.31
N TRP A 16 26.63 4.24 -9.82
CA TRP A 16 26.27 3.91 -8.45
C TRP A 16 26.17 2.38 -8.23
N ARG A 17 25.63 1.63 -9.17
CA ARG A 17 25.59 0.16 -9.16
C ARG A 17 26.98 -0.47 -9.11
N ARG A 18 27.99 0.13 -9.74
CA ARG A 18 29.38 -0.39 -9.79
C ARG A 18 30.21 -0.10 -8.54
N ARG A 19 29.71 0.69 -7.56
CA ARG A 19 30.46 1.06 -6.35
C ARG A 19 30.15 0.21 -5.11
N ARG A 20 29.36 -0.85 -5.20
CA ARG A 20 29.24 -1.84 -4.13
C ARG A 20 30.39 -2.83 -4.21
N THR A 21 31.60 -2.41 -3.81
CA THR A 21 32.74 -3.30 -3.65
C THR A 21 32.70 -3.90 -2.26
N VAL A 22 32.60 -5.22 -2.24
CA VAL A 22 32.67 -6.11 -1.09
C VAL A 22 33.96 -5.87 -0.30
N ILE A 23 33.86 -5.60 0.99
CA ILE A 23 34.99 -5.66 1.92
C ILE A 23 35.14 -7.12 2.34
N LEU A 24 36.17 -7.79 1.79
CA LEU A 24 36.60 -9.09 2.27
C LEU A 24 37.63 -8.88 3.41
N CYS A 25 37.31 -9.33 4.62
CA CYS A 25 38.26 -9.53 5.69
C CYS A 25 39.01 -10.84 5.48
N PRO A 26 40.34 -10.91 5.57
CA PRO A 26 41.08 -12.15 5.47
C PRO A 26 41.10 -12.90 6.81
N SER A 27 40.58 -14.11 6.84
CA SER A 27 40.83 -15.07 7.92
C SER A 27 42.12 -15.89 7.60
N ARG A 28 42.96 -16.00 8.60
CA ARG A 28 44.25 -16.77 8.56
C ARG A 28 44.02 -18.25 8.38
N GLY A 29 44.94 -18.83 7.63
CA GLY A 29 44.95 -20.19 7.22
C GLY A 29 45.41 -21.23 8.21
N THR A 30 45.26 -22.48 7.83
CA THR A 30 46.23 -23.57 8.09
C THR A 30 46.28 -24.49 6.89
N GLN A 31 47.50 -24.86 6.54
CA GLN A 31 47.86 -25.83 5.48
C GLN A 31 47.43 -27.25 5.87
N GLU A 32 47.02 -28.04 4.90
CA GLU A 32 47.63 -29.36 4.69
C GLU A 32 47.30 -29.96 3.32
N GLN A 33 48.26 -30.76 2.88
CA GLN A 33 48.62 -31.31 1.58
C GLN A 33 47.67 -32.41 1.06
N GLY A 34 47.67 -32.59 -0.27
CA GLY A 34 47.57 -33.96 -0.77
C GLY A 34 46.98 -34.20 -2.18
N ARG A 35 47.82 -34.15 -3.21
CA ARG A 35 47.94 -35.04 -4.40
C ARG A 35 46.76 -35.32 -5.35
N HIS A 36 47.01 -34.90 -6.60
CA HIS A 36 46.93 -35.61 -7.92
C HIS A 36 45.69 -36.45 -8.31
N TYR A 37 45.11 -36.15 -9.46
CA TYR A 37 45.26 -36.90 -10.72
C TYR A 37 44.67 -36.16 -11.92
N LEU A 38 45.32 -36.36 -13.06
CA LEU A 38 45.21 -35.81 -14.40
C LEU A 38 44.16 -36.53 -15.28
N HIS A 39 43.87 -35.88 -16.44
CA HIS A 39 43.33 -36.32 -17.73
C HIS A 39 41.81 -36.16 -17.92
N GLY A 40 41.35 -35.68 -19.05
CA GLY A 40 41.84 -35.60 -20.39
C GLY A 40 40.89 -34.83 -21.34
N THR A 41 41.49 -34.35 -22.33
CA THR A 41 41.19 -33.70 -23.59
C THR A 41 39.95 -34.16 -24.39
N HIS A 42 39.35 -33.20 -25.11
CA HIS A 42 38.96 -33.15 -26.55
C HIS A 42 38.11 -31.89 -26.75
N GLY A 43 38.31 -30.92 -27.57
CA GLY A 43 38.98 -30.70 -28.82
C GLY A 43 38.09 -30.88 -30.04
N ILE A 44 37.41 -29.80 -30.53
CA ILE A 44 37.06 -29.66 -31.95
C ILE A 44 37.05 -28.18 -32.33
N ARG A 45 37.83 -27.90 -33.42
CA ARG A 45 37.93 -26.64 -34.19
C ARG A 45 36.89 -26.61 -35.31
N TYR A 46 36.60 -25.39 -35.80
CA TYR A 46 36.53 -24.89 -37.19
C TYR A 46 35.71 -23.58 -37.16
N GLY A 47 36.03 -22.47 -37.79
CA GLY A 47 36.89 -22.10 -38.86
C GLY A 47 36.38 -20.81 -39.49
N SER A 48 37.24 -19.85 -39.56
CA SER A 48 37.53 -18.73 -40.47
C SER A 48 36.53 -18.35 -41.57
N THR A 49 36.33 -17.05 -41.79
CA THR A 49 36.82 -16.14 -42.88
C THR A 49 36.01 -14.86 -42.70
N GLY A 50 36.54 -13.68 -42.68
CA GLY A 50 37.45 -12.96 -43.51
C GLY A 50 36.75 -11.79 -44.16
N GLU A 51 37.10 -10.57 -43.86
CA GLU A 51 37.67 -9.61 -44.79
C GLU A 51 37.80 -8.21 -44.20
N ARG A 52 38.94 -7.60 -44.57
CA ARG A 52 39.40 -6.28 -44.18
C ARG A 52 38.83 -5.20 -45.09
N THR A 53 38.67 -3.99 -44.57
CA THR A 53 39.14 -2.80 -45.28
C THR A 53 39.50 -1.70 -44.29
N ALA A 54 40.68 -1.17 -44.48
CA ALA A 54 41.28 -0.03 -43.80
C ALA A 54 41.06 1.26 -44.63
N VAL A 55 40.96 2.41 -43.94
CA VAL A 55 41.45 3.74 -44.42
C VAL A 55 41.58 4.66 -43.22
N SER A 56 42.74 4.98 -42.87
CA SER A 56 43.64 6.14 -42.77
C SER A 56 43.26 7.32 -41.83
N ASP A 57 44.26 7.55 -41.00
CA ASP A 57 44.74 8.74 -40.30
C ASP A 57 44.26 10.14 -40.75
N ARG A 58 44.02 11.02 -39.75
CA ARG A 58 44.80 12.26 -39.54
C ARG A 58 44.38 13.04 -38.27
N GLU A 59 45.36 13.16 -37.37
CA GLU A 59 45.80 14.32 -36.59
C GLU A 59 44.76 15.38 -36.10
N ARG A 60 44.68 15.58 -34.78
CA ARG A 60 45.27 16.76 -34.10
C ARG A 60 45.30 16.61 -32.56
N GLN A 61 46.49 16.86 -32.09
CA GLN A 61 46.96 17.04 -30.72
C GLN A 61 46.30 18.18 -29.94
N ARG A 62 46.16 18.04 -28.65
CA ARG A 62 46.58 18.88 -27.48
C ARG A 62 45.50 18.80 -26.40
N LYS A 63 45.76 18.50 -25.19
CA LYS A 63 46.82 18.62 -24.21
C LYS A 63 46.54 17.62 -23.08
N ALA A 64 47.54 16.88 -22.72
CA ALA A 64 47.59 16.06 -21.54
C ALA A 64 47.93 16.89 -20.30
N ASN A 65 47.41 16.45 -19.13
CA ASN A 65 48.14 16.64 -17.87
C ASN A 65 48.20 15.28 -17.18
N PRO A 66 49.36 14.82 -16.77
CA PRO A 66 49.59 13.50 -16.23
C PRO A 66 49.53 13.50 -14.70
N LEU A 67 48.85 12.49 -14.15
CA LEU A 67 49.11 12.03 -12.78
C LEU A 67 50.21 10.96 -12.86
N THR A 68 51.40 11.31 -12.44
CA THR A 68 52.48 10.35 -12.24
C THR A 68 52.37 9.73 -10.84
N SER A 69 52.22 8.44 -10.78
CA SER A 69 52.45 7.64 -9.57
C SER A 69 53.85 7.10 -9.62
N VAL A 70 54.67 7.37 -8.61
CA VAL A 70 55.98 6.78 -8.40
C VAL A 70 55.83 5.70 -7.34
N LEU A 71 56.17 4.48 -7.67
CA LEU A 71 56.34 3.36 -6.73
C LEU A 71 57.76 3.40 -6.17
N ASN A 72 57.89 3.40 -4.85
CA ASN A 72 59.19 3.16 -4.18
C ASN A 72 59.33 1.67 -3.84
N ASP A 73 60.56 1.24 -3.75
CA ASP A 73 60.99 -0.15 -3.65
C ASP A 73 60.47 -0.96 -2.43
N ASP A 74 59.62 -0.36 -1.56
CA ASP A 74 59.07 -1.03 -0.37
C ASP A 74 57.53 -1.24 -0.44
N GLY A 75 56.89 -1.07 -1.56
CA GLY A 75 55.50 -1.47 -1.80
C GLY A 75 54.46 -0.70 -0.98
N LYS A 76 54.72 0.57 -0.54
CA LYS A 76 53.74 1.39 0.19
C LYS A 76 53.33 2.64 -0.62
N ILE A 77 52.04 2.81 -0.75
CA ILE A 77 51.44 4.01 -1.39
C ILE A 77 51.19 5.06 -0.31
N THR A 78 51.85 6.22 -0.44
CA THR A 78 51.58 7.39 0.42
C THR A 78 50.77 8.42 -0.39
N VAL A 79 49.58 8.73 0.06
CA VAL A 79 48.74 9.79 -0.52
C VAL A 79 48.87 11.03 0.38
N THR A 80 49.43 12.10 -0.17
CA THR A 80 49.52 13.40 0.50
C THR A 80 48.37 14.28 0.06
N LEU A 81 47.51 14.66 1.00
CA LEU A 81 46.45 15.66 0.81
C LEU A 81 46.98 17.03 1.10
N ILE A 82 46.94 17.95 0.13
CA ILE A 82 47.24 19.37 0.29
C ILE A 82 45.93 20.12 0.56
N PRO A 83 45.79 20.88 1.65
CA PRO A 83 44.60 21.70 1.87
C PRO A 83 44.69 23.03 1.12
N ALA A 84 43.72 23.32 0.29
CA ALA A 84 43.51 24.65 -0.29
C ALA A 84 42.71 25.50 0.70
N LEU A 85 43.39 26.43 1.35
CA LEU A 85 42.80 27.53 2.12
C LEU A 85 42.95 28.81 1.32
N SER A 86 41.94 29.62 1.40
CA SER A 86 41.84 31.07 1.20
C SER A 86 40.94 31.53 0.07
N ILE A 87 39.88 32.18 0.49
CA ILE A 87 39.48 33.55 0.14
C ILE A 87 38.04 33.77 0.60
N PHE A 88 37.82 34.48 1.69
CA PHE A 88 36.82 35.53 1.90
C PHE A 88 36.87 36.05 3.36
N ARG A 89 37.36 37.26 3.52
CA ARG A 89 37.10 38.22 4.61
C ARG A 89 36.66 39.52 3.91
N PRO A 90 36.07 40.52 4.58
CA PRO A 90 35.83 40.75 6.01
C PRO A 90 34.43 41.33 6.31
N PHE A 91 34.05 41.44 7.59
CA PHE A 91 33.45 42.58 8.30
C PHE A 91 32.78 42.08 9.59
N LEU A 92 33.21 42.46 10.73
CA LEU A 92 32.88 43.50 11.67
C LEU A 92 33.31 43.15 13.10
N ARG A 93 33.86 44.15 13.72
CA ARG A 93 34.34 44.24 15.11
C ARG A 93 33.20 44.21 16.13
N ARG A 94 33.41 43.61 17.34
CA ARG A 94 33.52 44.30 18.66
C ARG A 94 33.46 43.32 19.82
N ASP A 95 34.51 43.42 20.61
CA ASP A 95 34.69 43.33 22.05
C ASP A 95 33.64 42.62 22.93
N PHE A 96 34.08 41.56 23.67
CA PHE A 96 33.74 41.40 25.08
C PHE A 96 34.86 40.62 25.81
N ARG A 97 35.20 41.13 26.98
CA ARG A 97 36.33 40.82 27.85
C ARG A 97 36.12 39.54 28.65
N PHE A 98 37.22 38.87 28.92
CA PHE A 98 37.42 37.81 29.91
C PHE A 98 37.07 38.27 31.32
N LEU A 99 36.43 37.41 32.11
CA LEU A 99 36.50 37.41 33.58
C LEU A 99 36.67 35.96 34.06
N LEU A 100 37.85 35.65 34.54
CA LEU A 100 38.20 34.48 35.36
C LEU A 100 37.76 34.75 36.80
N ILE A 101 37.09 33.80 37.45
CA ILE A 101 36.94 33.73 38.92
C ILE A 101 37.23 32.29 39.38
N PRO A 102 38.02 32.13 40.46
CA PRO A 102 38.57 30.85 40.85
C PRO A 102 37.69 30.04 41.80
N LEU A 103 37.94 28.70 41.80
CA LEU A 103 37.41 27.73 42.76
C LEU A 103 37.75 28.12 44.22
N PHE A 104 36.71 28.03 45.06
CA PHE A 104 36.92 27.88 46.53
C PHE A 104 36.10 26.66 46.99
N CYS A 105 36.82 25.63 47.44
CA CYS A 105 36.25 24.49 48.15
C CYS A 105 35.89 24.88 49.58
N MET A 106 34.63 24.70 49.96
CA MET A 106 34.24 24.48 51.36
C MET A 106 33.22 23.38 51.47
N GLY A 107 33.58 22.33 52.13
CA GLY A 107 32.72 21.23 52.48
C GLY A 107 31.73 21.59 53.55
N LEU A 108 30.50 21.23 53.35
CA LEU A 108 29.49 21.09 54.41
C LEU A 108 28.68 19.82 54.09
N GLY A 109 28.81 18.85 54.98
CA GLY A 109 28.04 17.63 54.92
C GLY A 109 26.56 17.90 55.19
N ILE A 110 25.71 17.53 54.29
CA ILE A 110 24.27 17.43 54.48
C ILE A 110 23.87 15.97 54.25
N ALA A 111 23.36 15.34 55.31
CA ALA A 111 22.80 14.03 55.29
C ALA A 111 21.61 13.98 54.32
N ALA A 112 21.74 13.22 53.24
CA ALA A 112 20.62 12.96 52.34
C ALA A 112 19.67 11.94 52.98
N HIS A 113 18.52 12.41 53.40
CA HIS A 113 17.34 11.55 53.58
C HIS A 113 16.84 11.17 52.22
N THR A 114 17.06 9.94 51.81
CA THR A 114 16.38 9.34 50.65
C THR A 114 14.94 9.06 51.03
N GLN A 115 14.05 9.98 50.73
CA GLN A 115 12.62 9.64 50.58
C GLN A 115 12.45 9.04 49.20
N SER A 116 12.18 7.74 49.14
CA SER A 116 11.64 7.04 48.01
C SER A 116 10.23 7.56 47.74
N THR A 117 10.08 8.43 46.75
CA THR A 117 8.76 8.71 46.16
C THR A 117 8.31 7.49 45.36
N PRO A 118 7.07 7.01 45.59
CA PRO A 118 6.53 5.91 44.77
C PRO A 118 6.36 6.39 43.33
N ALA A 119 6.77 5.52 42.39
CA ALA A 119 6.45 5.67 40.96
C ALA A 119 4.96 5.35 40.75
N ALA A 120 4.09 6.28 41.08
CA ALA A 120 2.67 6.26 40.81
C ALA A 120 2.23 7.72 40.75
N ASP A 121 2.12 8.29 39.54
CA ASP A 121 1.27 9.42 39.16
C ASP A 121 1.75 10.11 37.86
N ILE A 122 2.01 9.30 36.80
CA ILE A 122 2.05 9.84 35.42
C ILE A 122 0.85 9.36 34.60
N ALA A 123 -0.05 8.63 35.21
CA ALA A 123 -1.23 8.10 34.53
C ALA A 123 -2.52 8.79 35.01
N GLN A 124 -2.59 10.12 34.98
CA GLN A 124 -3.89 10.80 35.16
C GLN A 124 -3.80 12.28 34.73
N ASN A 125 -3.89 12.53 33.43
CA ASN A 125 -4.46 13.75 32.86
C ASN A 125 -4.79 13.52 31.37
N VAL A 126 -5.51 12.43 31.09
CA VAL A 126 -6.31 12.34 29.86
C VAL A 126 -7.59 13.10 30.20
N PRO A 127 -7.98 14.13 29.43
CA PRO A 127 -9.27 14.77 29.62
C PRO A 127 -10.37 13.73 29.54
N GLN A 128 -11.23 13.65 30.57
CA GLN A 128 -12.30 12.63 30.68
C GLN A 128 -13.42 12.76 29.62
N ASN A 129 -13.19 13.42 28.48
CA ASN A 129 -14.17 13.66 27.41
C ASN A 129 -13.57 13.46 26.00
N VAL A 130 -12.51 12.71 25.85
CA VAL A 130 -12.06 12.32 24.50
C VAL A 130 -12.89 11.10 24.10
N ALA A 131 -13.59 11.20 22.96
CA ALA A 131 -14.27 10.08 22.32
C ALA A 131 -13.29 8.88 22.25
N GLN A 132 -13.75 7.72 22.68
CA GLN A 132 -12.92 6.53 22.76
C GLN A 132 -13.30 5.61 21.61
N ILE A 133 -12.39 5.49 20.62
CA ILE A 133 -12.52 4.50 19.55
C ILE A 133 -12.64 3.11 20.16
N ARG A 134 -13.69 2.37 19.82
CA ARG A 134 -13.92 1.01 20.32
C ARG A 134 -14.49 0.11 19.25
N PHE A 135 -13.98 -1.12 19.23
CA PHE A 135 -14.49 -2.18 18.37
C PHE A 135 -14.91 -3.40 19.19
N THR A 136 -16.00 -4.02 18.76
CA THR A 136 -16.52 -5.27 19.32
C THR A 136 -16.54 -6.34 18.24
N ASP A 137 -15.97 -7.50 18.52
CA ASP A 137 -16.05 -8.64 17.62
C ASP A 137 -17.47 -9.23 17.65
N VAL A 138 -18.14 -9.18 16.50
CA VAL A 138 -19.49 -9.74 16.30
C VAL A 138 -19.48 -10.94 15.35
N THR A 139 -18.32 -11.47 15.00
CA THR A 139 -18.16 -12.55 14.02
C THR A 139 -19.06 -13.76 14.30
N THR A 140 -19.06 -14.24 15.52
CA THR A 140 -19.92 -15.39 15.91
C THR A 140 -21.40 -15.06 15.79
N ALA A 141 -21.79 -13.83 16.15
CA ALA A 141 -23.20 -13.40 16.11
C ALA A 141 -23.65 -13.11 14.68
N SER A 142 -22.73 -12.75 13.78
CA SER A 142 -23.03 -12.43 12.38
C SER A 142 -23.48 -13.63 11.54
N GLY A 143 -23.24 -14.85 12.00
CA GLY A 143 -23.59 -16.07 11.25
C GLY A 143 -22.64 -16.43 10.11
N ILE A 144 -21.53 -15.70 9.93
CA ILE A 144 -20.54 -15.99 8.90
C ILE A 144 -19.78 -17.28 9.24
N THR A 145 -19.76 -18.20 8.27
CA THR A 145 -19.15 -19.53 8.40
C THR A 145 -17.96 -19.72 7.46
N PHE A 146 -17.59 -18.69 6.71
CA PHE A 146 -16.45 -18.73 5.80
C PHE A 146 -15.15 -19.09 6.52
N GLU A 147 -14.31 -19.86 5.84
CA GLU A 147 -13.00 -20.26 6.31
C GLU A 147 -12.02 -20.24 5.14
N HIS A 148 -10.87 -19.59 5.33
CA HIS A 148 -9.88 -19.47 4.27
C HIS A 148 -9.07 -20.77 4.14
N ALA A 149 -9.00 -21.31 2.91
CA ALA A 149 -8.42 -22.62 2.60
C ALA A 149 -6.94 -22.51 2.20
N VAL A 150 -6.02 -22.51 3.15
CA VAL A 150 -4.59 -22.51 2.89
C VAL A 150 -3.86 -23.59 3.68
N SER A 151 -2.59 -23.89 3.28
CA SER A 151 -1.73 -24.77 4.05
C SER A 151 -1.23 -24.07 5.32
N PRO A 152 -1.36 -24.67 6.52
CA PRO A 152 -0.85 -24.07 7.74
C PRO A 152 0.68 -23.96 7.76
N GLU A 153 1.38 -24.76 6.97
CA GLU A 153 2.85 -24.75 6.94
C GLU A 153 3.45 -23.61 6.13
N LYS A 154 2.68 -23.00 5.21
CA LYS A 154 3.11 -21.89 4.33
C LYS A 154 4.51 -22.13 3.73
N LYS A 155 4.67 -23.23 3.03
CA LYS A 155 5.95 -23.58 2.39
C LYS A 155 6.21 -22.84 1.09
N TYR A 156 5.18 -22.24 0.51
CA TYR A 156 5.26 -21.55 -0.78
C TYR A 156 4.69 -20.14 -0.66
N LEU A 157 5.36 -19.20 -1.34
CA LEU A 157 5.01 -17.78 -1.34
C LEU A 157 3.52 -17.54 -1.60
N TYR A 158 2.99 -18.23 -2.55
CA TYR A 158 1.59 -18.22 -2.94
C TYR A 158 0.61 -18.47 -1.77
N GLU A 159 0.95 -19.34 -0.81
CA GLU A 159 0.09 -19.72 0.32
C GLU A 159 -0.02 -18.64 1.42
N SER A 160 0.71 -17.52 1.29
CA SER A 160 0.74 -16.47 2.31
C SER A 160 0.25 -15.10 1.83
N MET A 161 -0.11 -14.97 0.54
CA MET A 161 -0.32 -13.68 -0.11
C MET A 161 -1.78 -13.34 -0.43
N SER A 162 -2.71 -14.28 -0.31
CA SER A 162 -4.15 -14.11 -0.55
C SER A 162 -4.89 -13.53 0.65
N GLY A 163 -6.19 -13.37 0.56
CA GLY A 163 -7.06 -12.98 1.68
C GLY A 163 -7.64 -11.57 1.53
N GLY A 164 -8.11 -11.21 0.34
CA GLY A 164 -8.85 -9.98 0.10
C GLY A 164 -10.33 -10.08 0.49
N VAL A 165 -10.91 -8.97 0.92
CA VAL A 165 -12.33 -8.85 1.25
C VAL A 165 -12.95 -7.63 0.57
N LEU A 166 -14.16 -7.80 -0.01
CA LEU A 166 -14.84 -6.73 -0.75
C LEU A 166 -16.16 -6.40 -0.07
N LEU A 167 -16.40 -5.10 0.16
CA LEU A 167 -17.69 -4.56 0.58
C LEU A 167 -18.39 -3.97 -0.64
N LEU A 168 -19.65 -4.36 -0.85
CA LEU A 168 -20.50 -3.84 -1.91
C LEU A 168 -21.97 -4.05 -1.55
N ASP A 169 -22.82 -3.20 -2.05
CA ASP A 169 -24.30 -3.35 -2.05
C ASP A 169 -24.68 -4.00 -3.39
N TYR A 170 -24.61 -5.38 -3.46
CA TYR A 170 -24.74 -6.08 -4.76
C TYR A 170 -26.16 -6.12 -5.29
N ASP A 171 -27.17 -6.01 -4.44
CA ASP A 171 -28.60 -6.05 -4.82
C ASP A 171 -29.32 -4.72 -4.66
N GLN A 172 -28.58 -3.66 -4.30
CA GLN A 172 -29.02 -2.26 -4.18
C GLN A 172 -30.15 -2.07 -3.17
N ASP A 173 -30.08 -2.79 -2.06
CA ASP A 173 -31.02 -2.65 -0.96
C ASP A 173 -30.60 -1.59 0.07
N GLY A 174 -29.41 -0.98 -0.12
CA GLY A 174 -28.85 0.09 0.74
C GLY A 174 -28.00 -0.43 1.88
N TRP A 175 -27.72 -1.74 1.96
CA TRP A 175 -26.89 -2.36 2.98
C TRP A 175 -25.65 -3.00 2.35
N LEU A 176 -24.53 -2.94 3.05
CA LEU A 176 -23.29 -3.53 2.55
C LEU A 176 -23.27 -5.03 2.76
N ASP A 177 -23.02 -5.75 1.68
CA ASP A 177 -22.74 -7.17 1.64
C ASP A 177 -21.23 -7.42 1.67
N ILE A 178 -20.83 -8.67 1.93
CA ILE A 178 -19.43 -9.04 2.07
C ILE A 178 -19.08 -10.16 1.11
N TYR A 179 -18.05 -9.95 0.28
CA TYR A 179 -17.46 -10.99 -0.54
C TYR A 179 -16.05 -11.33 -0.02
N PHE A 180 -15.83 -12.56 0.41
CA PHE A 180 -14.54 -13.10 0.80
C PHE A 180 -13.89 -13.83 -0.34
N THR A 181 -12.63 -13.51 -0.64
CA THR A 181 -11.83 -14.25 -1.62
C THR A 181 -11.22 -15.49 -0.99
N ASN A 182 -11.09 -16.58 -1.72
CA ASN A 182 -10.46 -17.79 -1.20
C ASN A 182 -9.39 -18.31 -2.16
N SER A 183 -8.25 -18.64 -1.59
CA SER A 183 -7.15 -19.28 -2.29
C SER A 183 -7.11 -20.78 -1.91
N GLN A 184 -6.37 -21.54 -2.67
CA GLN A 184 -6.17 -22.96 -2.39
C GLN A 184 -4.73 -23.23 -1.95
N SER A 185 -4.51 -24.26 -1.15
CA SER A 185 -3.15 -24.69 -0.83
C SER A 185 -2.47 -25.29 -2.07
N MET A 186 -1.13 -25.37 -2.04
CA MET A 186 -0.37 -26.05 -3.10
C MET A 186 -0.80 -27.51 -3.25
N ALA A 187 -1.10 -28.19 -2.16
CA ALA A 187 -1.60 -29.56 -2.19
C ALA A 187 -2.93 -29.67 -2.93
N MET A 188 -3.91 -28.80 -2.58
CA MET A 188 -5.19 -28.73 -3.27
C MET A 188 -5.02 -28.46 -4.77
N MET A 189 -4.14 -27.53 -5.13
CA MET A 189 -3.86 -27.19 -6.53
C MET A 189 -3.33 -28.41 -7.31
N LEU A 190 -2.36 -29.13 -6.77
CA LEU A 190 -1.77 -30.31 -7.40
C LEU A 190 -2.75 -31.47 -7.51
N GLU A 191 -3.70 -31.58 -6.59
CA GLU A 191 -4.78 -32.58 -6.59
C GLU A 191 -6.01 -32.15 -7.45
N GLY A 192 -5.97 -30.94 -8.02
CA GLY A 192 -7.09 -30.38 -8.80
C GLY A 192 -8.31 -30.00 -7.97
N GLN A 193 -8.13 -29.88 -6.65
CA GLN A 193 -9.17 -29.37 -5.73
C GLN A 193 -9.26 -27.85 -5.86
N LYS A 194 -10.42 -27.30 -5.53
CA LYS A 194 -10.71 -25.86 -5.63
C LYS A 194 -11.31 -25.34 -4.33
N ALA A 195 -10.83 -24.19 -3.87
CA ALA A 195 -11.47 -23.40 -2.84
C ALA A 195 -12.52 -22.47 -3.46
N LYS A 196 -13.59 -22.18 -2.75
CA LYS A 196 -14.63 -21.24 -3.17
C LYS A 196 -14.52 -19.95 -2.41
N SER A 197 -14.54 -18.82 -3.12
CA SER A 197 -14.87 -17.51 -2.55
C SER A 197 -16.36 -17.48 -2.13
N ALA A 198 -16.76 -16.56 -1.26
CA ALA A 198 -18.12 -16.56 -0.74
C ALA A 198 -18.73 -15.17 -0.65
N LEU A 199 -19.99 -15.04 -1.07
CA LEU A 199 -20.80 -13.83 -0.93
C LEU A 199 -21.82 -14.01 0.20
N TYR A 200 -21.82 -13.06 1.11
CA TYR A 200 -22.72 -12.99 2.25
C TYR A 200 -23.63 -11.77 2.13
N HIS A 201 -24.93 -12.02 2.01
CA HIS A 201 -25.97 -10.98 1.99
C HIS A 201 -26.26 -10.50 3.42
N ASN A 202 -26.35 -9.20 3.61
CA ASN A 202 -26.69 -8.56 4.88
C ASN A 202 -28.20 -8.65 5.16
N ASN A 203 -28.59 -9.26 6.27
CA ASN A 203 -30.00 -9.45 6.62
C ASN A 203 -30.61 -8.23 7.36
N HIS A 204 -29.92 -7.12 7.49
CA HIS A 204 -30.32 -5.85 8.14
C HIS A 204 -30.49 -5.94 9.66
N ASP A 205 -30.17 -7.06 10.29
CA ASP A 205 -30.27 -7.31 11.73
C ASP A 205 -28.93 -7.58 12.40
N GLY A 206 -27.84 -7.37 11.67
CA GLY A 206 -26.45 -7.66 12.09
C GLY A 206 -26.04 -9.09 11.82
N THR A 207 -26.86 -9.88 11.12
CA THR A 207 -26.52 -11.21 10.61
C THR A 207 -26.37 -11.22 9.10
N PHE A 208 -25.70 -12.25 8.59
CA PHE A 208 -25.44 -12.42 7.16
C PHE A 208 -25.83 -13.82 6.72
N THR A 209 -26.31 -13.94 5.47
CA THR A 209 -26.67 -15.22 4.85
C THR A 209 -25.75 -15.53 3.69
N ASP A 210 -25.13 -16.71 3.65
CA ASP A 210 -24.36 -17.19 2.51
C ASP A 210 -25.29 -17.36 1.29
N VAL A 211 -25.07 -16.55 0.26
CA VAL A 211 -25.82 -16.58 -0.99
C VAL A 211 -24.96 -17.00 -2.18
N THR A 212 -23.74 -17.47 -1.94
CA THR A 212 -22.74 -17.79 -2.95
C THR A 212 -23.24 -18.65 -4.08
N ASP A 213 -23.87 -19.78 -3.75
CA ASP A 213 -24.39 -20.72 -4.76
C ASP A 213 -25.62 -20.15 -5.50
N LYS A 214 -26.48 -19.40 -4.80
CA LYS A 214 -27.66 -18.72 -5.37
C LYS A 214 -27.23 -17.62 -6.35
N ALA A 215 -26.23 -16.85 -5.97
CA ALA A 215 -25.69 -15.77 -6.80
C ALA A 215 -24.81 -16.27 -7.96
N GLY A 216 -24.37 -17.54 -7.92
CA GLY A 216 -23.48 -18.12 -8.93
C GLY A 216 -22.06 -17.55 -8.92
N ILE A 217 -21.58 -17.07 -7.75
CA ILE A 217 -20.36 -16.28 -7.63
C ILE A 217 -19.23 -17.01 -6.90
N GLY A 218 -19.41 -18.24 -6.47
CA GLY A 218 -18.39 -19.06 -5.83
C GLY A 218 -17.33 -19.54 -6.82
N PHE A 219 -16.66 -18.60 -7.49
CA PHE A 219 -15.76 -18.89 -8.59
C PHE A 219 -14.50 -19.64 -8.13
N PRO A 220 -14.18 -20.81 -8.71
CA PRO A 220 -13.10 -21.67 -8.26
C PRO A 220 -11.76 -21.28 -8.92
N CYS A 221 -11.20 -20.13 -8.61
CA CYS A 221 -9.80 -19.77 -8.87
C CYS A 221 -9.04 -19.62 -7.56
N SER A 222 -7.71 -19.54 -7.62
CA SER A 222 -6.88 -19.17 -6.49
C SER A 222 -6.96 -17.66 -6.30
N ALA A 223 -8.08 -17.18 -5.73
CA ALA A 223 -8.34 -15.76 -5.63
C ALA A 223 -7.43 -15.10 -4.59
N MET A 224 -6.75 -14.04 -4.99
CA MET A 224 -5.91 -13.22 -4.13
C MET A 224 -6.74 -12.11 -3.49
N GLY A 225 -7.51 -11.39 -4.30
CA GLY A 225 -8.33 -10.26 -3.93
C GLY A 225 -9.25 -9.84 -5.06
N GLY A 226 -9.66 -8.57 -5.07
CA GLY A 226 -10.49 -8.03 -6.14
C GLY A 226 -10.82 -6.56 -5.95
N ALA A 227 -11.65 -6.05 -6.85
CA ALA A 227 -12.17 -4.69 -6.82
C ALA A 227 -13.61 -4.64 -7.35
N VAL A 228 -14.34 -3.60 -6.96
CA VAL A 228 -15.73 -3.35 -7.37
C VAL A 228 -15.78 -2.14 -8.31
N GLY A 229 -16.53 -2.27 -9.41
CA GLY A 229 -16.80 -1.20 -10.36
C GLY A 229 -17.96 -1.56 -11.23
N ASP A 230 -18.59 -0.60 -11.89
CA ASP A 230 -19.63 -0.81 -12.91
C ASP A 230 -18.98 -0.63 -14.28
N TYR A 231 -18.42 -1.74 -14.82
CA TYR A 231 -17.61 -1.66 -16.03
C TYR A 231 -18.44 -1.41 -17.30
N ASN A 232 -19.73 -1.76 -17.27
CA ASN A 232 -20.64 -1.64 -18.41
C ASN A 232 -21.64 -0.46 -18.29
N ASN A 233 -21.53 0.32 -17.20
CA ASN A 233 -22.38 1.48 -16.89
C ASN A 233 -23.88 1.14 -16.85
N ASP A 234 -24.24 -0.08 -16.39
CA ASP A 234 -25.66 -0.46 -16.24
C ASP A 234 -26.24 -0.09 -14.86
N GLY A 235 -25.41 0.41 -13.97
CA GLY A 235 -25.76 0.88 -12.64
C GLY A 235 -25.59 -0.18 -11.54
N TRP A 236 -25.23 -1.41 -11.87
CA TRP A 236 -24.99 -2.50 -10.90
C TRP A 236 -23.51 -2.69 -10.64
N PRO A 237 -23.10 -2.89 -9.38
CA PRO A 237 -21.70 -3.11 -9.07
C PRO A 237 -21.23 -4.50 -9.56
N ASP A 238 -20.22 -4.52 -10.42
CA ASP A 238 -19.53 -5.70 -10.90
C ASP A 238 -18.29 -5.98 -10.07
N ILE A 239 -17.74 -7.18 -10.16
CA ILE A 239 -16.55 -7.59 -9.42
C ILE A 239 -15.47 -8.07 -10.37
N VAL A 240 -14.26 -7.55 -10.26
CA VAL A 240 -13.06 -8.20 -10.80
C VAL A 240 -12.35 -8.93 -9.68
N LEU A 241 -12.06 -10.22 -9.88
CA LEU A 241 -11.21 -11.03 -9.02
C LEU A 241 -9.81 -11.14 -9.62
N THR A 242 -8.81 -11.00 -8.77
CA THR A 242 -7.41 -11.27 -9.08
C THR A 242 -7.06 -12.67 -8.61
N CYS A 243 -6.53 -13.48 -9.50
CA CYS A 243 -6.22 -14.87 -9.23
C CYS A 243 -4.77 -15.19 -9.59
N GLN A 244 -4.25 -16.29 -9.05
CA GLN A 244 -2.94 -16.80 -9.45
C GLN A 244 -2.93 -17.18 -10.94
N GLU A 245 -4.08 -17.59 -11.47
CA GLU A 245 -4.27 -17.99 -12.85
C GLU A 245 -4.68 -16.84 -13.79
N GLY A 246 -4.75 -15.59 -13.32
CA GLY A 246 -5.13 -14.41 -14.11
C GLY A 246 -6.27 -13.61 -13.49
N LEU A 247 -7.24 -13.20 -14.31
CA LEU A 247 -8.38 -12.39 -13.90
C LEU A 247 -9.69 -13.13 -14.09
N VAL A 248 -10.70 -12.74 -13.29
CA VAL A 248 -12.10 -13.13 -13.50
C VAL A 248 -12.97 -11.89 -13.36
N LEU A 249 -13.74 -11.54 -14.40
CA LEU A 249 -14.72 -10.46 -14.36
C LEU A 249 -16.13 -11.03 -14.22
N LEU A 250 -16.77 -10.71 -13.12
CA LEU A 250 -18.12 -11.15 -12.74
C LEU A 250 -19.09 -9.99 -12.93
N ARG A 251 -19.90 -10.05 -13.99
CA ARG A 251 -20.96 -9.07 -14.23
C ARG A 251 -22.16 -9.34 -13.34
N ASN A 252 -22.61 -8.34 -12.63
CA ASN A 252 -23.89 -8.36 -11.90
C ASN A 252 -25.05 -8.29 -12.90
N ASN A 253 -26.01 -9.21 -12.80
CA ASN A 253 -27.16 -9.27 -13.69
C ASN A 253 -28.36 -8.43 -13.22
N GLY A 254 -28.24 -7.69 -12.10
CA GLY A 254 -29.31 -6.88 -11.51
C GLY A 254 -30.49 -7.68 -10.93
N ASN A 255 -30.30 -8.95 -10.68
CA ASN A 255 -31.34 -9.88 -10.18
C ASN A 255 -30.83 -10.77 -9.05
N GLY A 256 -29.73 -10.36 -8.39
CA GLY A 256 -29.07 -11.12 -7.33
C GLY A 256 -28.17 -12.25 -7.81
N THR A 257 -27.85 -12.30 -9.11
CA THR A 257 -26.93 -13.30 -9.70
C THR A 257 -25.83 -12.63 -10.51
N PHE A 258 -24.72 -13.36 -10.72
CA PHE A 258 -23.58 -12.89 -11.49
C PHE A 258 -23.30 -13.83 -12.69
N THR A 259 -22.64 -13.29 -13.70
CA THR A 259 -22.17 -14.04 -14.87
C THR A 259 -20.69 -13.77 -15.10
N ASP A 260 -19.88 -14.83 -15.24
CA ASP A 260 -18.49 -14.72 -15.69
C ASP A 260 -18.45 -14.24 -17.15
N VAL A 261 -17.93 -13.05 -17.34
CA VAL A 261 -17.78 -12.40 -18.66
C VAL A 261 -16.32 -12.18 -19.04
N THR A 262 -15.37 -12.77 -18.32
CA THR A 262 -13.91 -12.60 -18.49
C THR A 262 -13.49 -12.74 -19.96
N LYS A 263 -13.93 -13.81 -20.61
CA LYS A 263 -13.58 -14.06 -22.01
C LYS A 263 -14.22 -13.06 -22.95
N GLN A 264 -15.47 -12.68 -22.71
CA GLN A 264 -16.22 -11.72 -23.51
C GLN A 264 -15.61 -10.32 -23.37
N ALA A 265 -15.12 -10.00 -22.18
CA ALA A 265 -14.45 -8.75 -21.86
C ALA A 265 -12.99 -8.69 -22.33
N HIS A 266 -12.47 -9.74 -22.96
CA HIS A 266 -11.07 -9.85 -23.43
C HIS A 266 -10.00 -9.80 -22.32
N LEU A 267 -10.34 -10.17 -21.07
CA LEU A 267 -9.43 -10.23 -19.92
C LEU A 267 -8.87 -11.67 -19.74
N THR A 268 -8.25 -12.22 -20.76
CA THR A 268 -7.87 -13.65 -20.84
C THR A 268 -6.41 -13.93 -20.53
N ASP A 269 -5.71 -12.99 -19.96
CA ASP A 269 -4.34 -13.22 -19.52
C ASP A 269 -4.31 -14.20 -18.32
N SER A 270 -3.21 -14.95 -18.18
CA SER A 270 -3.06 -16.01 -17.19
C SER A 270 -1.88 -15.77 -16.23
N GLN A 271 -1.43 -14.53 -16.11
CA GLN A 271 -0.35 -14.14 -15.20
C GLN A 271 -0.90 -13.92 -13.79
N TRP A 272 -0.09 -14.20 -12.77
CA TRP A 272 -0.47 -14.00 -11.37
C TRP A 272 -0.84 -12.54 -11.11
N ALA A 273 -2.13 -12.28 -10.87
CA ALA A 273 -2.69 -11.00 -10.55
C ALA A 273 -2.83 -10.83 -9.03
N MET A 274 -2.52 -9.62 -8.51
CA MET A 274 -2.60 -9.30 -7.10
C MET A 274 -3.61 -8.18 -6.81
N GLY A 275 -3.22 -6.93 -6.84
CA GLY A 275 -4.12 -5.79 -6.69
C GLY A 275 -4.88 -5.47 -7.97
N ALA A 276 -6.09 -4.98 -7.81
CA ALA A 276 -6.88 -4.41 -8.89
C ALA A 276 -7.59 -3.14 -8.42
N ALA A 277 -7.80 -2.20 -9.34
CA ALA A 277 -8.60 -1.00 -9.08
C ALA A 277 -9.21 -0.49 -10.39
N PHE A 278 -10.51 -0.17 -10.34
CA PHE A 278 -11.18 0.53 -11.43
C PHE A 278 -10.97 2.05 -11.30
N GLY A 279 -10.83 2.74 -12.45
CA GLY A 279 -10.70 4.20 -12.51
C GLY A 279 -10.87 4.69 -13.94
N ASP A 280 -11.55 5.80 -14.13
CA ASP A 280 -11.75 6.44 -15.45
C ASP A 280 -10.55 7.38 -15.70
N TYR A 281 -9.46 6.82 -16.30
CA TYR A 281 -8.22 7.58 -16.43
C TYR A 281 -8.21 8.52 -17.64
N ASP A 282 -9.01 8.26 -18.68
CA ASP A 282 -9.06 9.08 -19.89
C ASP A 282 -10.32 9.97 -19.98
N GLY A 283 -11.20 9.89 -18.96
CA GLY A 283 -12.36 10.77 -18.80
C GLY A 283 -13.48 10.49 -19.79
N ASP A 284 -13.58 9.24 -20.31
CA ASP A 284 -14.59 8.87 -21.28
C ASP A 284 -15.92 8.41 -20.66
N GLY A 285 -15.97 8.33 -19.32
CA GLY A 285 -17.15 7.97 -18.53
C GLY A 285 -17.32 6.47 -18.30
N PHE A 286 -16.37 5.65 -18.75
CA PHE A 286 -16.28 4.22 -18.42
C PHE A 286 -15.08 3.98 -17.50
N VAL A 287 -15.20 3.07 -16.56
CA VAL A 287 -14.07 2.75 -15.69
C VAL A 287 -13.13 1.77 -16.38
N ASP A 288 -11.84 2.13 -16.39
CA ASP A 288 -10.72 1.31 -16.82
C ASP A 288 -10.23 0.43 -15.69
N LEU A 289 -9.35 -0.52 -15.94
CA LEU A 289 -8.87 -1.47 -14.95
C LEU A 289 -7.35 -1.49 -14.88
N MET A 290 -6.80 -1.14 -13.72
CA MET A 290 -5.40 -1.39 -13.38
C MET A 290 -5.26 -2.66 -12.58
N VAL A 291 -4.27 -3.50 -12.93
CA VAL A 291 -3.96 -4.78 -12.28
C VAL A 291 -2.47 -4.86 -11.99
N THR A 292 -2.11 -5.09 -10.74
CA THR A 292 -0.72 -5.36 -10.38
C THR A 292 -0.38 -6.83 -10.54
N ARG A 293 0.88 -7.07 -10.88
CA ARG A 293 1.43 -8.42 -11.12
C ARG A 293 2.57 -8.68 -10.15
N TYR A 294 2.75 -9.95 -9.77
CA TYR A 294 3.74 -10.28 -8.75
C TYR A 294 4.94 -11.02 -9.35
N VAL A 295 4.95 -12.33 -9.31
CA VAL A 295 6.07 -13.15 -9.78
C VAL A 295 5.61 -14.20 -10.78
N ASP A 296 6.50 -14.57 -11.69
CA ASP A 296 6.34 -15.70 -12.61
C ASP A 296 6.50 -17.00 -11.81
N PHE A 297 5.38 -17.48 -11.26
CA PHE A 297 5.35 -18.64 -10.37
C PHE A 297 4.81 -19.87 -11.08
N ASP A 298 5.66 -20.91 -11.23
CA ASP A 298 5.24 -22.20 -11.77
C ASP A 298 4.92 -23.18 -10.62
N PRO A 299 3.63 -23.53 -10.40
CA PRO A 299 3.25 -24.46 -9.34
C PRO A 299 3.84 -25.87 -9.51
N LYS A 300 4.25 -26.26 -10.72
CA LYS A 300 4.86 -27.57 -11.00
C LYS A 300 6.34 -27.61 -10.61
N HIS A 301 6.99 -26.45 -10.55
CA HIS A 301 8.41 -26.31 -10.23
C HIS A 301 8.61 -25.18 -9.20
N PRO A 302 7.93 -25.22 -8.03
CA PRO A 302 8.02 -24.14 -7.06
C PRO A 302 9.42 -24.06 -6.44
N PRO A 303 9.87 -22.88 -6.01
CA PRO A 303 11.09 -22.74 -5.23
C PRO A 303 11.04 -23.62 -3.98
N GLN A 304 12.14 -24.32 -3.69
CA GLN A 304 12.20 -25.25 -2.56
C GLN A 304 12.32 -24.50 -1.23
N PHE A 305 11.48 -24.84 -0.27
CA PHE A 305 11.48 -24.31 1.09
C PHE A 305 12.88 -24.44 1.72
N GLY A 306 13.42 -23.35 2.27
CA GLY A 306 14.71 -23.31 2.94
C GLY A 306 15.93 -23.46 2.01
N VAL A 307 15.77 -23.44 0.69
CA VAL A 307 16.86 -23.61 -0.25
C VAL A 307 17.10 -22.33 -1.04
N GLY A 308 18.20 -21.64 -0.75
CA GLY A 308 18.58 -20.38 -1.39
C GLY A 308 18.69 -19.21 -0.40
N ALA A 309 19.26 -18.11 -0.84
CA ALA A 309 19.55 -16.95 0.03
C ALA A 309 18.25 -16.25 0.50
N THR A 310 17.22 -16.22 -0.35
CA THR A 310 15.92 -15.56 -0.05
C THR A 310 14.92 -16.49 0.65
N CYS A 311 15.34 -17.70 0.99
CA CYS A 311 14.51 -18.72 1.64
C CYS A 311 14.88 -18.92 3.12
N HIS A 312 15.49 -17.90 3.74
CA HIS A 312 15.85 -17.85 5.15
C HIS A 312 15.48 -16.50 5.75
N PHE A 313 14.91 -16.52 6.94
CA PHE A 313 14.61 -15.34 7.73
C PHE A 313 15.23 -15.47 9.12
N ARG A 314 16.09 -14.51 9.51
CA ARG A 314 16.81 -14.53 10.80
C ARG A 314 17.48 -15.88 11.11
N GLY A 315 17.97 -16.55 10.06
CA GLY A 315 18.70 -17.83 10.18
C GLY A 315 17.83 -19.09 10.21
N ILE A 316 16.51 -18.98 10.20
CA ILE A 316 15.60 -20.12 10.06
C ILE A 316 15.17 -20.32 8.60
N PRO A 317 14.97 -21.58 8.14
CA PRO A 317 14.44 -21.85 6.82
C PRO A 317 12.97 -21.44 6.75
N VAL A 318 12.61 -20.76 5.65
CA VAL A 318 11.25 -20.28 5.36
C VAL A 318 10.94 -20.46 3.87
N GLN A 319 9.72 -20.17 3.45
CA GLN A 319 9.40 -20.04 2.02
C GLN A 319 10.27 -18.97 1.36
N CYS A 320 10.57 -19.13 0.09
CA CYS A 320 11.38 -18.15 -0.65
C CYS A 320 10.55 -16.89 -0.90
N GLY A 321 11.13 -15.72 -0.61
CA GLY A 321 10.51 -14.42 -0.92
C GLY A 321 10.63 -14.07 -2.42
N PRO A 322 10.05 -12.93 -2.86
CA PRO A 322 10.00 -12.58 -4.29
C PRO A 322 11.38 -12.25 -4.86
N ARG A 323 12.28 -11.71 -4.04
CA ARG A 323 13.62 -11.32 -4.52
C ARG A 323 14.37 -12.52 -5.12
N GLY A 324 14.81 -12.34 -6.38
CA GLY A 324 15.48 -13.37 -7.15
C GLY A 324 14.54 -14.23 -8.00
N MET A 325 13.24 -14.09 -7.87
CA MET A 325 12.27 -14.58 -8.84
C MET A 325 12.10 -13.56 -9.97
N LYS A 326 11.62 -14.00 -11.11
CA LYS A 326 11.25 -13.12 -12.21
C LYS A 326 9.93 -12.41 -11.84
N GLY A 327 9.94 -11.09 -11.74
CA GLY A 327 8.72 -10.30 -11.60
C GLY A 327 7.93 -10.23 -12.91
N LEU A 328 6.65 -9.92 -12.79
CA LEU A 328 5.73 -9.73 -13.92
C LEU A 328 5.41 -8.24 -14.05
N SER A 329 5.16 -7.78 -15.27
CA SER A 329 4.77 -6.40 -15.53
C SER A 329 3.29 -6.18 -15.22
N ASP A 330 2.97 -5.07 -14.58
CA ASP A 330 1.61 -4.61 -14.34
C ASP A 330 0.84 -4.38 -15.65
N SER A 331 -0.48 -4.41 -15.58
CA SER A 331 -1.36 -4.27 -16.73
C SER A 331 -2.40 -3.17 -16.54
N LEU A 332 -2.49 -2.26 -17.53
CA LEU A 332 -3.56 -1.28 -17.64
C LEU A 332 -4.46 -1.66 -18.81
N TYR A 333 -5.73 -1.91 -18.52
CA TYR A 333 -6.76 -2.25 -19.47
C TYR A 333 -7.71 -1.06 -19.66
N ARG A 334 -7.74 -0.52 -20.89
CA ARG A 334 -8.70 0.51 -21.27
C ARG A 334 -10.06 -0.14 -21.57
N ASN A 335 -11.12 0.41 -20.99
CA ASN A 335 -12.50 0.05 -21.31
C ASN A 335 -12.88 0.65 -22.69
N ASN A 336 -13.43 -0.17 -23.59
CA ASN A 336 -13.81 0.29 -24.93
C ASN A 336 -15.25 0.84 -24.98
N GLY A 337 -16.00 0.82 -23.86
CA GLY A 337 -17.41 1.26 -23.77
C GLY A 337 -18.41 0.29 -24.43
N ASP A 338 -17.97 -0.87 -24.89
CA ASP A 338 -18.78 -1.91 -25.52
C ASP A 338 -18.81 -3.23 -24.74
N GLY A 339 -18.32 -3.18 -23.49
CA GLY A 339 -18.19 -4.35 -22.60
C GLY A 339 -16.89 -5.12 -22.78
N THR A 340 -15.93 -4.60 -23.56
CA THR A 340 -14.62 -5.20 -23.75
C THR A 340 -13.51 -4.27 -23.29
N PHE A 341 -12.33 -4.85 -23.03
CA PHE A 341 -11.13 -4.12 -22.64
C PHE A 341 -10.00 -4.31 -23.66
N THR A 342 -9.12 -3.34 -23.74
CA THR A 342 -7.87 -3.37 -24.51
C THR A 342 -6.69 -3.15 -23.59
N ASP A 343 -5.70 -4.04 -23.61
CA ASP A 343 -4.43 -3.83 -22.90
C ASP A 343 -3.66 -2.65 -23.54
N VAL A 344 -3.48 -1.59 -22.78
CA VAL A 344 -2.78 -0.37 -23.19
C VAL A 344 -1.50 -0.13 -22.39
N SER A 345 -1.04 -1.08 -21.59
CA SER A 345 0.11 -0.95 -20.68
C SER A 345 1.35 -0.39 -21.40
N ALA A 346 1.68 -0.95 -22.58
CA ALA A 346 2.84 -0.55 -23.36
C ALA A 346 2.73 0.85 -23.99
N THR A 347 1.50 1.32 -24.26
CA THR A 347 1.25 2.59 -24.99
C THR A 347 0.89 3.73 -24.06
N SER A 348 0.35 3.45 -22.89
CA SER A 348 -0.07 4.45 -21.91
C SER A 348 1.09 5.06 -21.11
N GLY A 349 2.24 4.39 -21.06
CA GLY A 349 3.37 4.79 -20.21
C GLY A 349 3.33 4.15 -18.80
N VAL A 350 2.31 3.35 -18.50
CA VAL A 350 2.27 2.47 -17.32
C VAL A 350 3.00 1.18 -17.71
N ASN A 351 4.30 1.28 -17.92
CA ASN A 351 5.10 0.13 -18.33
C ASN A 351 6.10 -0.19 -17.23
N ASP A 352 5.81 -1.23 -16.49
CA ASP A 352 6.77 -1.83 -15.57
C ASP A 352 7.75 -2.74 -16.34
N ALA A 353 8.60 -2.12 -17.14
CA ALA A 353 9.60 -2.82 -17.93
C ALA A 353 10.64 -3.56 -17.07
N LEU A 354 10.72 -3.27 -15.77
CA LEU A 354 11.63 -3.90 -14.83
C LEU A 354 11.02 -5.14 -14.17
N GLY A 355 9.69 -5.29 -14.22
CA GLY A 355 8.96 -6.37 -13.58
C GLY A 355 9.19 -6.32 -12.08
N TYR A 356 8.70 -5.27 -11.41
CA TYR A 356 8.70 -5.16 -9.95
C TYR A 356 7.59 -6.06 -9.37
N TYR A 357 7.54 -6.17 -8.06
CA TYR A 357 6.63 -7.12 -7.41
C TYR A 357 5.39 -6.38 -6.92
N GLY A 358 4.51 -6.00 -7.84
CA GLY A 358 3.31 -5.20 -7.57
C GLY A 358 2.30 -5.94 -6.68
N LEU A 359 1.88 -5.30 -5.59
CA LEU A 359 0.85 -5.80 -4.67
C LEU A 359 -0.36 -4.88 -4.60
N GLY A 360 -0.27 -3.76 -3.90
CA GLY A 360 -1.38 -2.82 -3.77
C GLY A 360 -1.42 -1.82 -4.93
N VAL A 361 -2.63 -1.31 -5.22
CA VAL A 361 -2.84 -0.26 -6.23
C VAL A 361 -3.96 0.68 -5.81
N ILE A 362 -3.82 1.97 -6.14
CA ILE A 362 -4.84 2.98 -5.90
C ILE A 362 -4.83 4.04 -7.00
N TRP A 363 -6.04 4.41 -7.44
CA TRP A 363 -6.28 5.60 -8.23
C TRP A 363 -6.62 6.78 -7.32
N SER A 364 -6.02 7.94 -7.55
CA SER A 364 -6.39 9.18 -6.86
C SER A 364 -5.87 10.40 -7.61
N ASP A 365 -6.66 11.47 -7.67
CA ASP A 365 -6.20 12.77 -8.18
C ASP A 365 -5.30 13.45 -7.15
N LEU A 366 -4.02 13.08 -7.15
CA LEU A 366 -3.01 13.49 -6.17
C LEU A 366 -2.48 14.92 -6.38
N ASN A 367 -2.66 15.46 -7.57
CA ASN A 367 -2.18 16.80 -7.94
C ASN A 367 -3.31 17.82 -8.16
N ASP A 368 -4.56 17.40 -7.97
CA ASP A 368 -5.78 18.20 -8.08
C ASP A 368 -6.00 18.80 -9.49
N ASN A 369 -5.60 18.04 -10.54
CA ASN A 369 -5.78 18.44 -11.93
C ASN A 369 -7.07 17.90 -12.58
N GLY A 370 -7.83 17.05 -11.88
CA GLY A 370 -9.08 16.45 -12.34
C GLY A 370 -8.91 15.11 -13.05
N HIS A 371 -7.70 14.57 -13.11
CA HIS A 371 -7.41 13.27 -13.71
C HIS A 371 -6.78 12.37 -12.66
N PRO A 372 -7.25 11.14 -12.48
CA PRO A 372 -6.69 10.24 -11.47
C PRO A 372 -5.26 9.82 -11.83
N ASP A 373 -4.35 10.01 -10.89
CA ASP A 373 -2.99 9.50 -10.93
C ASP A 373 -2.98 8.07 -10.36
N LEU A 374 -1.90 7.31 -10.57
CA LEU A 374 -1.80 5.92 -10.16
C LEU A 374 -0.61 5.71 -9.23
N PHE A 375 -0.85 5.09 -8.07
CA PHE A 375 0.20 4.64 -7.17
C PHE A 375 0.15 3.11 -7.03
N VAL A 376 1.31 2.46 -7.16
CA VAL A 376 1.49 1.01 -7.00
C VAL A 376 2.47 0.77 -5.86
N ALA A 377 2.08 -0.08 -4.92
CA ALA A 377 2.94 -0.57 -3.84
C ALA A 377 3.65 -1.84 -4.29
N ASP A 378 4.97 -1.82 -4.24
CA ASP A 378 5.82 -2.91 -4.68
C ASP A 378 6.52 -3.59 -3.51
N ASP A 379 6.49 -4.92 -3.48
CA ASP A 379 7.16 -5.71 -2.45
C ASP A 379 8.67 -5.74 -2.67
N SER A 380 9.41 -5.13 -1.76
CA SER A 380 10.88 -5.21 -1.76
C SER A 380 11.57 -4.58 -2.98
N THR A 381 10.86 -3.75 -3.73
CA THR A 381 11.32 -2.96 -4.87
C THR A 381 10.79 -1.53 -4.76
N PRO A 382 11.28 -0.56 -5.57
CA PRO A 382 10.75 0.81 -5.54
C PRO A 382 9.29 0.87 -5.95
N ASN A 383 8.45 1.58 -5.19
CA ASN A 383 7.05 1.81 -5.56
C ASN A 383 6.92 2.65 -6.83
N TYR A 384 5.81 2.50 -7.54
CA TYR A 384 5.50 3.35 -8.70
C TYR A 384 4.51 4.47 -8.35
N LEU A 385 4.79 5.66 -8.85
CA LEU A 385 3.86 6.78 -8.94
C LEU A 385 3.83 7.29 -10.37
N TYR A 386 2.68 7.17 -11.00
CA TYR A 386 2.44 7.60 -12.36
C TYR A 386 1.50 8.81 -12.37
N ARG A 387 1.97 9.93 -12.91
CA ARG A 387 1.14 11.12 -13.11
C ARG A 387 0.40 11.01 -14.45
N ASN A 388 -0.92 11.14 -14.38
CA ASN A 388 -1.80 11.20 -15.54
C ASN A 388 -1.75 12.60 -16.20
N ASP A 389 -1.62 12.68 -17.52
CA ASP A 389 -1.65 13.93 -18.28
C ASP A 389 -3.07 14.31 -18.78
N GLY A 390 -4.08 13.50 -18.46
CA GLY A 390 -5.46 13.65 -18.92
C GLY A 390 -5.67 13.41 -20.42
N LYS A 391 -4.72 12.75 -21.09
CA LYS A 391 -4.77 12.41 -22.52
C LYS A 391 -4.45 10.94 -22.79
N GLY A 392 -4.55 10.12 -21.76
CA GLY A 392 -4.26 8.70 -21.83
C GLY A 392 -2.80 8.32 -21.67
N HIS A 393 -1.93 9.25 -21.23
CA HIS A 393 -0.50 8.97 -21.01
C HIS A 393 -0.07 9.27 -19.59
N PHE A 394 0.78 8.39 -19.08
CA PHE A 394 1.33 8.45 -17.73
C PHE A 394 2.83 8.76 -17.77
N THR A 395 3.27 9.57 -16.80
CA THR A 395 4.68 9.85 -16.57
C THR A 395 5.08 9.27 -15.23
N ASN A 396 6.06 8.37 -15.22
CA ASN A 396 6.61 7.82 -13.99
C ASN A 396 7.38 8.91 -13.22
N LEU A 397 6.89 9.25 -12.04
CA LEU A 397 7.48 10.24 -11.13
C LEU A 397 8.02 9.62 -9.84
N SER A 398 8.05 8.31 -9.68
CA SER A 398 8.33 7.58 -8.45
C SER A 398 9.50 8.13 -7.65
N PHE A 399 10.67 8.28 -8.27
CA PHE A 399 11.87 8.79 -7.61
C PHE A 399 11.86 10.31 -7.39
N VAL A 400 11.35 11.07 -8.38
CA VAL A 400 11.31 12.54 -8.28
C VAL A 400 10.27 13.02 -7.28
N SER A 401 9.20 12.28 -7.10
CA SER A 401 8.14 12.59 -6.14
C SER A 401 8.53 12.29 -4.68
N GLY A 402 9.52 11.41 -4.47
CA GLY A 402 9.92 10.92 -3.15
C GLY A 402 9.14 9.70 -2.65
N THR A 403 8.34 9.03 -3.49
CA THR A 403 7.50 7.88 -3.09
C THR A 403 8.09 6.52 -3.45
N ALA A 404 9.12 6.46 -4.31
CA ALA A 404 9.75 5.21 -4.72
C ALA A 404 10.36 4.42 -3.55
N VAL A 405 10.84 5.12 -2.55
CA VAL A 405 11.57 4.58 -1.39
C VAL A 405 11.14 5.32 -0.12
N ASN A 406 11.46 4.80 1.06
CA ASN A 406 11.20 5.50 2.32
C ASN A 406 12.10 6.73 2.50
N GLY A 407 11.89 7.49 3.58
CA GLY A 407 12.65 8.71 3.89
C GLY A 407 14.15 8.50 4.12
N GLU A 408 14.60 7.25 4.30
CA GLU A 408 16.01 6.88 4.41
C GLU A 408 16.62 6.44 3.07
N GLY A 409 15.83 6.44 1.99
CA GLY A 409 16.23 6.01 0.65
C GLY A 409 16.29 4.48 0.49
N ALA A 410 15.61 3.73 1.35
CA ALA A 410 15.54 2.27 1.28
C ALA A 410 14.26 1.80 0.57
N GLU A 411 14.39 0.76 -0.26
CA GLU A 411 13.27 -0.02 -0.78
C GLU A 411 12.53 -0.68 0.40
N THR A 412 11.21 -0.63 0.38
CA THR A 412 10.36 -1.28 1.38
C THR A 412 9.51 -2.37 0.74
N ALA A 413 9.04 -3.33 1.53
CA ALA A 413 8.06 -4.30 1.04
C ALA A 413 6.68 -3.68 1.16
N GLY A 414 6.27 -2.93 0.16
CA GLY A 414 4.96 -2.27 0.08
C GLY A 414 3.84 -3.28 -0.16
N MET A 415 2.73 -3.15 0.61
CA MET A 415 1.59 -4.07 0.53
C MET A 415 0.26 -3.34 0.37
N GLY A 416 -0.41 -3.01 1.47
CA GLY A 416 -1.67 -2.28 1.45
C GLY A 416 -1.48 -0.76 1.35
N ILE A 417 -2.47 -0.08 0.76
CA ILE A 417 -2.44 1.36 0.52
C ILE A 417 -3.75 1.98 0.98
N ALA A 418 -3.66 3.15 1.63
CA ALA A 418 -4.77 4.07 1.82
C ALA A 418 -4.36 5.48 1.42
N ALA A 419 -5.33 6.29 0.97
CA ALA A 419 -5.10 7.70 0.68
C ALA A 419 -6.14 8.57 1.39
N CYS A 420 -5.68 9.51 2.20
CA CYS A 420 -6.55 10.43 2.94
C CYS A 420 -5.90 11.80 3.16
N ASP A 421 -6.73 12.79 3.43
CA ASP A 421 -6.29 14.12 3.87
C ASP A 421 -6.22 14.17 5.40
N TYR A 422 -5.28 13.42 5.98
CA TYR A 422 -5.16 13.26 7.43
C TYR A 422 -4.89 14.55 8.21
N ASN A 423 -4.46 15.60 7.54
CA ASN A 423 -4.05 16.87 8.14
C ASN A 423 -4.84 18.09 7.64
N HIS A 424 -5.95 17.87 6.92
CA HIS A 424 -6.82 18.89 6.32
C HIS A 424 -6.07 19.88 5.42
N SER A 425 -5.08 19.40 4.70
CA SER A 425 -4.31 20.21 3.74
C SER A 425 -5.05 20.44 2.42
N GLY A 426 -6.17 19.75 2.21
CA GLY A 426 -6.90 19.69 0.95
C GLY A 426 -6.23 18.80 -0.09
N ARG A 427 -5.27 17.93 0.31
CA ARG A 427 -4.55 17.00 -0.56
C ARG A 427 -4.50 15.61 0.05
N PHE A 428 -4.66 14.59 -0.78
CA PHE A 428 -4.53 13.21 -0.35
C PHE A 428 -3.06 12.84 -0.16
N SER A 429 -2.73 12.37 1.03
CA SER A 429 -1.47 11.75 1.41
C SER A 429 -1.59 10.24 1.26
N LEU A 430 -0.47 9.53 1.06
CA LEU A 430 -0.45 8.08 0.84
C LEU A 430 0.08 7.38 2.09
N LEU A 431 -0.66 6.38 2.57
CA LEU A 431 -0.26 5.51 3.67
C LEU A 431 0.00 4.11 3.12
N LEU A 432 1.21 3.60 3.34
CA LEU A 432 1.69 2.32 2.84
C LEU A 432 2.01 1.38 4.00
N THR A 433 1.49 0.16 3.98
CA THR A 433 1.89 -0.91 4.90
C THR A 433 3.11 -1.65 4.38
N THR A 434 3.91 -2.18 5.29
CA THR A 434 5.25 -2.70 4.99
C THR A 434 5.59 -3.92 5.85
N PHE A 435 6.71 -4.59 5.54
CA PHE A 435 7.20 -5.77 6.27
C PHE A 435 7.66 -5.44 7.71
N GLU A 436 7.88 -6.47 8.53
CA GLU A 436 8.51 -6.37 9.85
C GLU A 436 9.85 -5.62 9.78
N ASP A 437 10.20 -4.90 10.84
CA ASP A 437 11.37 -4.01 10.94
C ASP A 437 11.35 -2.79 9.99
N GLN A 438 10.26 -2.60 9.26
CA GLN A 438 9.98 -1.41 8.47
C GLN A 438 8.74 -0.71 9.06
N PRO A 439 8.75 0.59 9.36
CA PRO A 439 7.54 1.28 9.80
C PRO A 439 6.51 1.37 8.66
N ALA A 440 5.22 1.40 8.98
CA ALA A 440 4.24 1.87 8.00
C ALA A 440 4.66 3.26 7.51
N THR A 441 4.56 3.51 6.20
CA THR A 441 5.09 4.75 5.61
C THR A 441 3.96 5.70 5.29
N LEU A 442 4.01 6.91 5.85
CA LEU A 442 3.10 8.01 5.53
C LEU A 442 3.82 9.04 4.66
N TYR A 443 3.50 9.06 3.39
CA TYR A 443 3.95 10.05 2.42
C TYR A 443 3.00 11.24 2.43
N ARG A 444 3.37 12.32 3.14
CA ARG A 444 2.59 13.58 3.13
C ARG A 444 2.69 14.23 1.76
N ASN A 445 1.56 14.58 1.18
CA ASN A 445 1.49 15.31 -0.09
C ASN A 445 1.77 16.81 0.14
N ASP A 446 2.92 17.29 -0.30
CA ASP A 446 3.36 18.68 -0.18
C ASP A 446 2.90 19.54 -1.38
N GLY A 447 2.18 18.93 -2.32
CA GLY A 447 1.69 19.55 -3.55
C GLY A 447 2.65 19.42 -4.73
N GLY A 448 2.11 19.53 -5.95
CA GLY A 448 2.90 19.44 -7.19
C GLY A 448 3.56 18.08 -7.41
N MET A 449 2.96 17.00 -6.93
CA MET A 449 3.47 15.63 -6.96
C MET A 449 4.77 15.44 -6.15
N ASN A 450 4.99 16.26 -5.11
CA ASN A 450 6.10 16.08 -4.16
C ASN A 450 5.55 15.51 -2.86
N PHE A 451 6.22 14.48 -2.35
CA PHE A 451 5.84 13.80 -1.12
C PHE A 451 7.02 13.72 -0.16
N THR A 452 6.72 13.86 1.13
CA THR A 452 7.70 13.70 2.20
C THR A 452 7.27 12.55 3.10
N ASP A 453 8.16 11.60 3.34
CA ASP A 453 7.96 10.57 4.38
C ASP A 453 7.96 11.24 5.76
N VAL A 454 6.81 11.22 6.41
CA VAL A 454 6.59 11.79 7.75
C VAL A 454 6.28 10.72 8.80
N SER A 455 6.57 9.46 8.53
CA SER A 455 6.21 8.32 9.38
C SER A 455 6.68 8.48 10.83
N PHE A 456 7.93 8.93 11.02
CA PHE A 456 8.46 9.20 12.36
C PHE A 456 7.88 10.48 12.96
N ALA A 457 7.76 11.54 12.18
CA ALA A 457 7.26 12.84 12.66
C ALA A 457 5.77 12.80 13.02
N SER A 458 4.98 11.99 12.32
CA SER A 458 3.55 11.79 12.59
C SER A 458 3.27 10.83 13.74
N GLY A 459 4.26 10.08 14.22
CA GLY A 459 4.10 9.12 15.32
C GLY A 459 3.64 7.72 14.91
N ILE A 460 3.46 7.43 13.59
CA ILE A 460 3.02 6.10 13.14
C ILE A 460 4.15 5.06 13.12
N ALA A 461 5.41 5.49 13.02
CA ALA A 461 6.54 4.58 12.88
C ALA A 461 6.74 3.66 14.10
N ALA A 462 6.77 4.22 15.30
CA ALA A 462 7.09 3.48 16.52
C ALA A 462 6.10 2.34 16.84
N PRO A 463 4.76 2.53 16.77
CA PRO A 463 3.80 1.48 17.04
C PRO A 463 3.73 0.41 15.93
N THR A 464 4.21 0.70 14.72
CA THR A 464 4.02 -0.18 13.55
C THR A 464 5.25 -0.99 13.18
N ILE A 465 6.47 -0.54 13.51
CA ILE A 465 7.74 -1.14 13.03
C ILE A 465 7.93 -2.62 13.40
N LYS A 466 7.31 -3.09 14.50
CA LYS A 466 7.48 -4.45 15.01
C LYS A 466 6.62 -5.50 14.30
N PHE A 467 5.67 -5.07 13.49
CA PHE A 467 4.65 -5.93 12.90
C PHE A 467 4.85 -6.07 11.40
N LEU A 468 4.38 -7.17 10.84
CA LEU A 468 4.19 -7.32 9.41
C LEU A 468 2.76 -6.90 9.06
N LYS A 469 2.63 -5.79 8.35
CA LYS A 469 1.38 -5.07 8.14
C LYS A 469 0.82 -5.31 6.75
N TRP A 470 -0.53 -5.42 6.64
CA TRP A 470 -1.24 -5.73 5.41
C TRP A 470 -2.35 -4.72 5.12
N GLY A 471 -3.60 -5.09 5.38
CA GLY A 471 -4.74 -4.21 5.16
C GLY A 471 -4.67 -2.94 6.01
N VAL A 472 -5.14 -1.82 5.44
CA VAL A 472 -5.07 -0.51 6.06
C VAL A 472 -6.27 0.34 5.67
N GLY A 473 -6.87 1.03 6.65
CA GLY A 473 -7.87 2.08 6.47
C GLY A 473 -7.41 3.40 7.06
N CYS A 474 -7.85 4.47 6.43
CA CYS A 474 -7.69 5.83 6.94
C CYS A 474 -9.09 6.45 6.99
N GLU A 475 -9.79 6.22 8.11
CA GLU A 475 -11.21 6.51 8.32
C GLU A 475 -11.42 7.23 9.65
N ASP A 476 -12.46 8.02 9.76
CA ASP A 476 -12.81 8.71 11.01
C ASP A 476 -13.68 7.80 11.89
N PHE A 477 -13.03 7.03 12.79
CA PHE A 477 -13.70 6.03 13.62
C PHE A 477 -14.44 6.59 14.83
N ASP A 478 -14.16 7.81 15.25
CA ASP A 478 -14.89 8.49 16.35
C ASP A 478 -15.66 9.72 15.90
N ASN A 479 -15.84 9.90 14.59
CA ASN A 479 -16.60 10.98 13.97
C ASN A 479 -16.16 12.40 14.39
N ASP A 480 -14.90 12.58 14.84
CA ASP A 480 -14.40 13.87 15.31
C ASP A 480 -13.96 14.83 14.19
N GLY A 481 -14.03 14.36 12.95
CA GLY A 481 -13.67 15.09 11.74
C GLY A 481 -12.22 14.86 11.30
N TRP A 482 -11.45 13.99 11.96
CA TRP A 482 -10.05 13.72 11.65
C TRP A 482 -9.84 12.23 11.33
N PRO A 483 -9.40 11.88 10.14
CA PRO A 483 -9.18 10.48 9.78
C PRO A 483 -8.14 9.80 10.68
N ASP A 484 -8.51 8.65 11.23
CA ASP A 484 -7.67 7.75 12.01
C ASP A 484 -7.06 6.66 11.14
N ILE A 485 -6.21 5.81 11.69
CA ILE A 485 -5.60 4.71 10.97
C ILE A 485 -5.92 3.39 11.66
N PHE A 486 -6.38 2.41 10.88
CA PHE A 486 -6.53 1.02 11.28
C PHE A 486 -5.62 0.14 10.43
N ILE A 487 -4.82 -0.74 11.06
CA ILE A 487 -3.89 -1.66 10.36
C ILE A 487 -4.10 -3.07 10.88
N VAL A 488 -4.19 -4.04 9.95
CA VAL A 488 -4.18 -5.46 10.27
C VAL A 488 -2.80 -6.06 10.00
N ASN A 489 -2.43 -7.04 10.83
CA ASN A 489 -1.09 -7.60 10.85
C ASN A 489 -1.11 -9.12 10.86
N GLY A 490 -0.02 -9.73 10.44
CA GLY A 490 0.19 -11.18 10.49
C GLY A 490 1.43 -11.57 9.69
N HIS A 491 2.34 -12.35 10.28
CA HIS A 491 3.57 -12.71 9.61
C HIS A 491 3.34 -13.71 8.46
N VAL A 492 4.23 -13.72 7.46
CA VAL A 492 4.17 -14.66 6.31
C VAL A 492 4.76 -16.03 6.65
N TYR A 493 5.57 -16.12 7.71
CA TYR A 493 6.31 -17.32 8.07
C TYR A 493 5.83 -17.89 9.42
N PRO A 494 5.03 -18.96 9.47
CA PRO A 494 4.67 -19.63 10.74
C PRO A 494 5.91 -20.06 11.55
N GLN A 495 7.03 -20.27 10.87
CA GLN A 495 8.29 -20.71 11.46
C GLN A 495 8.89 -19.69 12.44
N VAL A 496 8.49 -18.40 12.38
CA VAL A 496 9.02 -17.35 13.29
C VAL A 496 8.64 -17.62 14.75
N ASP A 497 7.59 -18.40 15.01
CA ASP A 497 7.19 -18.77 16.36
C ASP A 497 8.25 -19.60 17.11
N ALA A 498 9.16 -20.25 16.36
CA ALA A 498 10.32 -20.93 16.92
C ALA A 498 11.44 -19.99 17.38
N LEU A 499 11.39 -18.70 16.98
CA LEU A 499 12.38 -17.72 17.42
C LEU A 499 12.11 -17.30 18.87
N SER A 500 13.20 -17.13 19.63
CA SER A 500 13.11 -16.73 21.05
C SER A 500 12.69 -15.26 21.26
N ALA A 501 12.84 -14.43 20.25
CA ALA A 501 12.48 -13.01 20.27
C ALA A 501 12.12 -12.53 18.85
N GLY A 502 11.31 -11.48 18.78
CA GLY A 502 10.84 -10.86 17.54
C GLY A 502 9.37 -11.12 17.29
N ALA A 503 8.97 -11.01 16.03
CA ALA A 503 7.59 -11.22 15.58
C ALA A 503 7.06 -12.61 15.92
N LYS A 504 5.76 -12.68 15.97
CA LYS A 504 4.99 -13.92 16.01
C LYS A 504 4.22 -14.06 14.70
N TYR A 505 3.82 -15.29 14.38
CA TYR A 505 3.05 -15.55 13.17
C TYR A 505 1.70 -14.84 13.19
N GLN A 506 0.96 -15.01 14.30
CA GLN A 506 -0.25 -14.25 14.56
C GLN A 506 0.09 -12.95 15.29
N GLU A 507 -0.46 -11.84 14.80
CA GLU A 507 -0.18 -10.51 15.30
C GLU A 507 -1.46 -9.73 15.62
N ARG A 508 -1.40 -8.83 16.61
CA ARG A 508 -2.54 -7.95 16.95
C ARG A 508 -2.75 -6.87 15.89
N LYS A 509 -3.95 -6.32 15.82
CA LYS A 509 -4.28 -5.14 15.01
C LYS A 509 -3.72 -3.86 15.67
N ILE A 510 -3.65 -2.78 14.90
CA ILE A 510 -3.21 -1.46 15.37
C ILE A 510 -4.28 -0.43 15.05
N VAL A 511 -4.62 0.40 16.04
CA VAL A 511 -5.52 1.54 15.89
C VAL A 511 -4.78 2.79 16.33
N LEU A 512 -4.60 3.74 15.40
CA LEU A 512 -3.90 4.99 15.65
C LEU A 512 -4.90 6.14 15.52
N ARG A 513 -5.20 6.81 16.63
CA ARG A 513 -6.08 7.96 16.65
C ARG A 513 -5.35 9.22 16.19
N ASN A 514 -5.96 9.99 15.31
CA ASN A 514 -5.46 11.28 14.87
C ASN A 514 -5.67 12.34 15.97
N SER A 515 -4.64 13.09 16.29
CA SER A 515 -4.68 14.13 17.31
C SER A 515 -5.25 15.47 16.82
N GLY A 516 -5.63 15.56 15.55
CA GLY A 516 -6.01 16.81 14.90
C GLY A 516 -4.86 17.80 14.69
N LYS A 517 -3.61 17.34 14.78
CA LYS A 517 -2.40 18.15 14.66
C LYS A 517 -1.35 17.54 13.74
N GLY A 518 -1.78 16.62 12.86
CA GLY A 518 -0.89 15.91 11.94
C GLY A 518 -0.04 14.82 12.61
N SER A 519 -0.44 14.36 13.80
CA SER A 519 0.20 13.27 14.53
C SER A 519 -0.82 12.26 15.05
N PHE A 520 -0.36 11.03 15.21
CA PHE A 520 -1.19 9.90 15.62
C PHE A 520 -0.74 9.34 16.98
N GLN A 521 -1.69 8.82 17.73
CA GLN A 521 -1.47 8.14 19.00
C GLN A 521 -1.97 6.70 18.90
N ASP A 522 -1.15 5.73 19.35
CA ASP A 522 -1.59 4.32 19.45
C ASP A 522 -2.63 4.19 20.57
N VAL A 523 -3.85 3.85 20.20
CA VAL A 523 -4.99 3.62 21.09
C VAL A 523 -5.45 2.17 21.06
N SER A 524 -4.65 1.27 20.49
CA SER A 524 -5.01 -0.15 20.29
C SER A 524 -5.44 -0.85 21.58
N GLU A 525 -4.79 -0.56 22.71
CA GLU A 525 -5.13 -1.15 24.00
C GLU A 525 -6.51 -0.70 24.51
N GLN A 526 -6.90 0.54 24.17
CA GLN A 526 -8.18 1.14 24.55
C GLN A 526 -9.31 0.76 23.59
N ALA A 527 -8.96 0.40 22.34
CA ALA A 527 -9.93 0.16 21.27
C ALA A 527 -10.69 -1.17 21.36
N GLY A 528 -10.45 -1.94 22.41
CA GLY A 528 -11.20 -3.16 22.73
C GLY A 528 -10.38 -4.44 22.64
N PRO A 529 -10.82 -5.52 23.31
CA PRO A 529 -10.06 -6.77 23.38
C PRO A 529 -9.88 -7.45 22.01
N ALA A 530 -10.81 -7.26 21.09
CA ALA A 530 -10.73 -7.80 19.73
C ALA A 530 -9.54 -7.27 18.94
N ILE A 531 -9.10 -6.03 19.22
CA ILE A 531 -7.93 -5.43 18.58
C ILE A 531 -6.63 -6.13 19.02
N LEU A 532 -6.59 -6.58 20.27
CA LEU A 532 -5.43 -7.24 20.85
C LEU A 532 -5.36 -8.74 20.54
N LEU A 533 -6.44 -9.31 20.00
CA LEU A 533 -6.47 -10.73 19.63
C LEU A 533 -5.51 -10.95 18.45
N PRO A 534 -4.48 -11.81 18.61
CA PRO A 534 -3.53 -12.07 17.55
C PRO A 534 -4.14 -13.00 16.49
N GLU A 535 -3.99 -12.62 15.21
CA GLU A 535 -4.44 -13.39 14.04
C GLU A 535 -3.43 -13.26 12.89
N ALA A 536 -3.54 -14.15 11.90
CA ALA A 536 -2.77 -14.04 10.66
C ALA A 536 -3.58 -13.27 9.61
N SER A 537 -3.82 -11.98 9.90
CA SER A 537 -4.67 -11.13 9.06
C SER A 537 -3.99 -10.73 7.74
N ARG A 538 -4.79 -10.47 6.71
CA ARG A 538 -4.35 -9.98 5.40
C ARG A 538 -5.20 -8.80 4.94
N GLY A 539 -6.27 -9.04 4.20
CA GLY A 539 -7.19 -8.01 3.75
C GLY A 539 -8.01 -7.41 4.88
N ALA A 540 -8.35 -6.16 4.75
CA ALA A 540 -9.33 -5.47 5.58
C ALA A 540 -10.14 -4.52 4.70
N ALA A 541 -11.45 -4.47 4.92
CA ALA A 541 -12.34 -3.53 4.27
C ALA A 541 -13.14 -2.74 5.31
N PHE A 542 -13.43 -1.50 4.98
CA PHE A 542 -13.99 -0.50 5.88
C PHE A 542 -15.32 0.01 5.32
N GLY A 543 -16.36 0.02 6.14
CA GLY A 543 -17.70 0.48 5.76
C GLY A 543 -18.70 0.36 6.90
N ASP A 544 -19.79 1.09 6.83
CA ASP A 544 -20.87 1.04 7.82
C ASP A 544 -21.83 -0.10 7.47
N LEU A 545 -21.65 -1.26 8.14
CA LEU A 545 -22.39 -2.50 7.88
C LEU A 545 -23.82 -2.51 8.43
N ASN A 546 -24.10 -1.62 9.39
CA ASN A 546 -25.39 -1.57 10.07
C ASN A 546 -26.10 -0.23 9.93
N ASN A 547 -25.59 0.64 9.07
CA ASN A 547 -26.12 1.96 8.75
C ASN A 547 -26.35 2.83 10.01
N ASP A 548 -25.45 2.75 11.02
CA ASP A 548 -25.52 3.55 12.25
C ASP A 548 -24.65 4.81 12.25
N GLY A 549 -23.94 5.06 11.13
CA GLY A 549 -23.05 6.21 10.96
C GLY A 549 -21.67 6.01 11.57
N ARG A 550 -21.24 4.77 11.77
CA ARG A 550 -19.90 4.41 12.23
C ARG A 550 -19.26 3.41 11.29
N ILE A 551 -17.99 3.61 10.99
CA ILE A 551 -17.26 2.72 10.11
C ILE A 551 -16.85 1.46 10.87
N ASP A 552 -17.34 0.31 10.42
CA ASP A 552 -16.99 -1.03 10.85
C ASP A 552 -15.79 -1.56 10.06
N VAL A 553 -15.23 -2.69 10.50
CA VAL A 553 -14.08 -3.33 9.84
C VAL A 553 -14.35 -4.81 9.62
N VAL A 554 -14.18 -5.26 8.38
CA VAL A 554 -14.18 -6.67 8.00
C VAL A 554 -12.76 -7.09 7.68
N ILE A 555 -12.29 -8.15 8.33
CA ILE A 555 -10.89 -8.61 8.22
C ILE A 555 -10.89 -10.06 7.75
N GLU A 556 -10.07 -10.36 6.75
CA GLU A 556 -9.80 -11.74 6.38
C GLU A 556 -8.51 -12.26 7.01
N ASN A 557 -8.62 -13.43 7.65
CA ASN A 557 -7.53 -14.14 8.30
C ASN A 557 -7.22 -15.41 7.51
N ILE A 558 -5.99 -15.61 7.10
CA ILE A 558 -5.63 -16.71 6.18
C ILE A 558 -5.51 -18.09 6.84
N ASP A 559 -5.62 -18.19 8.14
CA ASP A 559 -5.57 -19.46 8.88
C ASP A 559 -6.82 -19.69 9.74
N GLY A 560 -7.95 -19.15 9.34
CA GLY A 560 -9.14 -19.27 10.14
C GLY A 560 -10.34 -18.52 9.59
N LYS A 561 -11.23 -18.16 10.49
CA LYS A 561 -12.42 -17.39 10.17
C LYS A 561 -12.08 -15.91 9.99
N PRO A 562 -12.81 -15.20 9.15
CA PRO A 562 -12.72 -13.75 9.10
C PRO A 562 -13.14 -13.14 10.44
N MET A 563 -12.91 -11.84 10.60
CA MET A 563 -13.32 -11.10 11.78
C MET A 563 -14.19 -9.93 11.37
N ILE A 564 -15.37 -9.81 11.99
CA ILE A 564 -16.27 -8.67 11.80
C ILE A 564 -16.22 -7.83 13.08
N LEU A 565 -15.64 -6.65 12.95
CA LEU A 565 -15.47 -5.71 14.06
C LEU A 565 -16.47 -4.57 13.91
N ARG A 566 -17.51 -4.59 14.75
CA ARG A 566 -18.44 -3.47 14.84
C ARG A 566 -17.82 -2.32 15.61
N ASN A 567 -17.90 -1.12 15.06
CA ASN A 567 -17.52 0.09 15.75
C ASN A 567 -18.57 0.45 16.82
N THR A 568 -18.13 0.40 18.08
CA THR A 568 -18.97 0.70 19.24
C THR A 568 -18.44 1.91 20.01
N SER A 569 -17.80 2.85 19.30
CA SER A 569 -17.30 4.10 19.85
C SER A 569 -18.43 4.88 20.55
N THR A 570 -18.09 5.51 21.66
CA THR A 570 -19.08 6.16 22.54
C THR A 570 -19.03 7.69 22.43
N ASP A 571 -18.80 8.17 21.23
CA ASP A 571 -18.84 9.60 20.95
C ASP A 571 -20.28 10.14 20.85
N LYS A 572 -20.41 11.47 20.79
CA LYS A 572 -21.65 12.20 20.49
C LYS A 572 -21.47 13.06 19.25
N ASN A 573 -20.49 12.70 18.45
CA ASN A 573 -20.17 13.41 17.24
C ASN A 573 -21.20 13.11 16.15
N HIS A 574 -21.41 14.08 15.29
CA HIS A 574 -22.27 13.98 14.12
C HIS A 574 -21.49 13.44 12.93
N TRP A 575 -22.20 12.96 11.92
CA TRP A 575 -21.64 12.36 10.73
C TRP A 575 -22.44 12.70 9.47
N LEU A 576 -21.87 12.38 8.31
CA LEU A 576 -22.47 12.48 6.99
C LEU A 576 -21.97 11.32 6.14
N THR A 577 -22.87 10.58 5.51
CA THR A 577 -22.50 9.58 4.50
C THR A 577 -23.14 9.93 3.16
N LEU A 578 -22.33 9.85 2.09
CA LEU A 578 -22.71 10.25 0.74
C LEU A 578 -22.58 9.09 -0.23
N ARG A 579 -23.67 8.71 -0.88
CA ARG A 579 -23.65 7.86 -2.08
C ARG A 579 -23.74 8.76 -3.30
N LEU A 580 -22.81 8.61 -4.24
CA LEU A 580 -22.76 9.39 -5.47
C LEU A 580 -23.20 8.55 -6.67
N SER A 581 -23.92 9.17 -7.61
CA SER A 581 -24.37 8.51 -8.84
C SER A 581 -24.09 9.40 -10.04
N GLY A 582 -23.23 8.93 -10.94
CA GLY A 582 -22.89 9.60 -12.19
C GLY A 582 -23.99 9.50 -13.25
N ARG A 583 -24.04 10.50 -14.14
CA ARG A 583 -24.88 10.51 -15.35
C ARG A 583 -24.05 10.65 -16.61
N HIS A 584 -23.09 11.56 -16.59
CA HIS A 584 -22.08 11.75 -17.63
C HIS A 584 -20.77 11.09 -17.21
N SER A 585 -20.53 10.97 -15.93
CA SER A 585 -19.50 10.16 -15.30
C SER A 585 -19.95 8.69 -15.20
N ASN A 586 -19.03 7.78 -14.91
CA ASN A 586 -19.37 6.39 -14.57
C ASN A 586 -20.42 6.32 -13.46
N ARG A 587 -21.29 5.31 -13.50
CA ARG A 587 -22.49 5.23 -12.65
C ARG A 587 -22.21 5.20 -11.15
N LEU A 588 -21.14 4.55 -10.73
CA LEU A 588 -20.72 4.50 -9.33
C LEU A 588 -19.88 5.73 -8.92
N ALA A 589 -19.71 6.70 -9.83
CA ALA A 589 -18.99 7.95 -9.61
C ALA A 589 -17.53 7.74 -9.11
N ILE A 590 -16.89 6.62 -9.45
CA ILE A 590 -15.50 6.36 -9.12
C ILE A 590 -14.63 7.48 -9.71
N GLY A 591 -13.78 8.11 -8.86
CA GLY A 591 -12.99 9.29 -9.19
C GLY A 591 -13.66 10.62 -8.82
N ALA A 592 -14.93 10.61 -8.39
CA ALA A 592 -15.59 11.84 -7.90
C ALA A 592 -14.94 12.32 -6.60
N LYS A 593 -14.58 13.60 -6.57
CA LYS A 593 -13.96 14.26 -5.41
C LYS A 593 -14.98 15.15 -4.70
N VAL A 594 -15.15 14.92 -3.40
CA VAL A 594 -16.09 15.64 -2.56
C VAL A 594 -15.36 16.53 -1.58
N LYS A 595 -15.86 17.74 -1.39
CA LYS A 595 -15.40 18.67 -0.36
C LYS A 595 -16.57 19.03 0.55
N VAL A 596 -16.43 18.72 1.83
CA VAL A 596 -17.41 19.01 2.88
C VAL A 596 -16.92 20.15 3.75
N SER A 597 -17.80 21.13 4.02
CA SER A 597 -17.57 22.21 4.97
C SER A 597 -18.62 22.15 6.07
N ALA A 598 -18.19 21.90 7.30
CA ALA A 598 -19.03 21.79 8.47
C ALA A 598 -18.28 22.26 9.73
N GLY A 599 -18.92 23.08 10.57
CA GLY A 599 -18.37 23.51 11.86
C GLY A 599 -17.00 24.20 11.78
N GLY A 600 -16.67 24.82 10.65
CA GLY A 600 -15.38 25.48 10.41
C GLY A 600 -14.27 24.53 9.92
N LEU A 601 -14.51 23.23 9.82
CA LEU A 601 -13.61 22.26 9.19
C LEU A 601 -13.93 22.15 7.68
N GLN A 602 -12.90 21.87 6.90
CA GLN A 602 -13.00 21.44 5.51
C GLN A 602 -12.36 20.08 5.36
N GLN A 603 -13.09 19.13 4.84
CA GLN A 603 -12.67 17.77 4.59
C GLN A 603 -12.79 17.47 3.11
N ILE A 604 -11.96 16.57 2.59
CA ILE A 604 -12.07 16.04 1.23
C ILE A 604 -12.17 14.52 1.27
N GLY A 605 -12.97 13.97 0.36
CA GLY A 605 -13.08 12.54 0.09
C GLY A 605 -13.08 12.29 -1.41
N GLU A 606 -12.81 11.06 -1.82
CA GLU A 606 -12.82 10.65 -3.22
C GLU A 606 -13.35 9.21 -3.30
N VAL A 607 -14.31 8.99 -4.21
CA VAL A 607 -14.85 7.64 -4.45
C VAL A 607 -13.79 6.80 -5.13
N ARG A 608 -13.38 5.69 -4.51
CA ARG A 608 -12.29 4.84 -5.00
C ARG A 608 -12.69 3.39 -5.08
N SER A 609 -12.27 2.75 -6.14
CA SER A 609 -12.28 1.30 -6.28
C SER A 609 -10.94 0.72 -5.83
N GLY A 610 -10.96 -0.45 -5.20
CA GLY A 610 -9.76 -1.08 -4.63
C GLY A 610 -9.28 -0.41 -3.34
N GLY A 611 -7.99 -0.51 -3.05
CA GLY A 611 -7.34 0.04 -1.86
C GLY A 611 -7.11 -1.01 -0.77
N SER A 612 -6.66 -0.58 0.42
CA SER A 612 -6.24 -1.46 1.49
C SER A 612 -5.22 -2.52 1.00
N TYR A 613 -5.38 -3.79 1.35
CA TYR A 613 -4.61 -4.89 0.76
C TYR A 613 -5.57 -5.83 0.06
N LEU A 614 -5.51 -5.86 -1.29
CA LEU A 614 -6.30 -6.73 -2.16
C LEU A 614 -7.82 -6.67 -1.90
N SER A 615 -8.31 -5.55 -1.39
CA SER A 615 -9.65 -5.43 -0.83
C SER A 615 -10.42 -4.24 -1.45
N GLN A 616 -11.69 -4.16 -1.13
CA GLN A 616 -12.58 -3.07 -1.55
C GLN A 616 -13.33 -2.51 -0.35
N ASN A 617 -13.17 -1.22 -0.09
CA ASN A 617 -13.96 -0.50 0.91
C ASN A 617 -15.34 -0.11 0.37
N ASP A 618 -16.21 0.36 1.26
CA ASP A 618 -17.46 1.01 0.87
C ASP A 618 -17.20 2.14 -0.13
N LEU A 619 -17.97 2.20 -1.21
CA LEU A 619 -17.90 3.30 -2.19
C LEU A 619 -18.61 4.58 -1.69
N ARG A 620 -19.44 4.49 -0.64
CA ARG A 620 -20.01 5.65 0.01
C ARG A 620 -18.90 6.41 0.76
N LEU A 621 -18.94 7.74 0.70
CA LEU A 621 -17.99 8.58 1.41
C LEU A 621 -18.56 8.95 2.79
N HIS A 622 -17.81 8.64 3.83
CA HIS A 622 -18.14 8.98 5.21
C HIS A 622 -17.31 10.16 5.71
N PHE A 623 -17.95 11.07 6.45
CA PHE A 623 -17.33 12.24 7.06
C PHE A 623 -17.81 12.39 8.49
N GLY A 624 -16.93 12.30 9.47
CA GLY A 624 -17.22 12.75 10.82
C GLY A 624 -17.30 14.27 10.86
N LEU A 625 -18.23 14.80 11.63
CA LEU A 625 -18.52 16.22 11.69
C LEU A 625 -18.23 16.84 13.06
N GLY A 626 -17.75 16.03 14.02
CA GLY A 626 -17.57 16.46 15.40
C GLY A 626 -18.89 16.99 15.98
N SER A 627 -18.86 18.14 16.59
CA SER A 627 -20.06 18.78 17.17
C SER A 627 -20.86 19.65 16.21
N ALA A 628 -20.58 19.62 14.91
CA ALA A 628 -21.24 20.47 13.93
C ALA A 628 -22.68 20.00 13.69
N THR A 629 -23.66 20.83 14.02
CA THR A 629 -25.10 20.54 13.87
C THR A 629 -25.66 20.91 12.49
N LYS A 630 -24.79 21.35 11.58
CA LYS A 630 -25.16 21.76 10.21
C LYS A 630 -23.97 21.56 9.27
N ILE A 631 -24.28 21.15 8.05
CA ILE A 631 -23.33 21.08 6.95
C ILE A 631 -23.59 22.29 6.05
N GLU A 632 -22.63 23.25 6.02
CA GLU A 632 -22.80 24.49 5.28
C GLU A 632 -22.72 24.26 3.77
N ARG A 633 -21.85 23.34 3.34
CA ARG A 633 -21.60 23.11 1.92
C ARG A 633 -21.01 21.72 1.66
N VAL A 634 -21.55 21.05 0.67
CA VAL A 634 -20.95 19.90 0.00
C VAL A 634 -20.73 20.29 -1.46
N GLU A 635 -19.50 20.16 -1.93
CA GLU A 635 -19.10 20.37 -3.32
C GLU A 635 -18.61 19.06 -3.89
N VAL A 636 -19.19 18.64 -5.02
CA VAL A 636 -18.82 17.42 -5.73
C VAL A 636 -18.23 17.82 -7.06
N ARG A 637 -16.95 17.47 -7.30
CA ARG A 637 -16.32 17.50 -8.62
C ARG A 637 -16.41 16.11 -9.21
N TRP A 638 -17.19 15.97 -10.26
CA TRP A 638 -17.44 14.72 -10.95
C TRP A 638 -16.30 14.38 -11.92
N PRO A 639 -16.06 13.08 -12.24
CA PRO A 639 -15.10 12.67 -13.28
C PRO A 639 -15.33 13.34 -14.64
N SER A 640 -16.56 13.65 -15.00
CA SER A 640 -16.92 14.44 -16.20
C SER A 640 -16.35 15.86 -16.23
N GLY A 641 -15.77 16.35 -15.12
CA GLY A 641 -15.30 17.72 -14.93
C GLY A 641 -16.40 18.68 -14.47
N SER A 642 -17.66 18.26 -14.39
CA SER A 642 -18.75 19.08 -13.85
C SER A 642 -18.64 19.22 -12.32
N THR A 643 -19.27 20.26 -11.76
CA THR A 643 -19.26 20.50 -10.31
C THR A 643 -20.66 20.85 -9.83
N ASP A 644 -21.13 20.11 -8.82
CA ASP A 644 -22.40 20.37 -8.14
C ASP A 644 -22.16 20.85 -6.70
N ILE A 645 -23.09 21.68 -6.19
CA ILE A 645 -23.00 22.26 -4.87
C ILE A 645 -24.32 22.07 -4.14
N TYR A 646 -24.25 21.43 -2.98
CA TYR A 646 -25.35 21.24 -2.07
C TYR A 646 -25.11 22.06 -0.80
N LYS A 647 -26.14 22.64 -0.22
CA LYS A 647 -26.05 23.54 0.95
C LYS A 647 -27.06 23.15 2.00
N ASP A 648 -26.73 23.51 3.24
CA ASP A 648 -27.64 23.44 4.36
C ASP A 648 -28.20 22.04 4.62
N LEU A 649 -27.36 21.02 4.46
CA LEU A 649 -27.72 19.64 4.75
C LEU A 649 -27.72 19.37 6.26
N SER A 650 -28.56 18.43 6.69
CA SER A 650 -28.58 17.96 8.08
C SER A 650 -27.54 16.90 8.33
N PRO A 651 -26.88 16.89 9.49
CA PRO A 651 -26.03 15.79 9.90
C PRO A 651 -26.85 14.53 10.22
N ASP A 652 -26.14 13.43 10.47
CA ASP A 652 -26.66 12.09 10.85
C ASP A 652 -27.63 11.54 9.79
N GLN A 653 -27.23 11.67 8.53
CA GLN A 653 -28.01 11.24 7.37
C GLN A 653 -27.13 10.61 6.30
N PHE A 654 -27.73 9.67 5.59
CA PHE A 654 -27.26 9.19 4.29
C PHE A 654 -27.92 10.04 3.20
N TYR A 655 -27.12 10.53 2.26
CA TYR A 655 -27.62 11.27 1.09
C TYR A 655 -27.17 10.63 -0.22
N LEU A 656 -28.10 10.49 -1.16
CA LEU A 656 -27.80 10.25 -2.56
C LEU A 656 -27.63 11.58 -3.28
N LEU A 657 -26.44 11.78 -3.87
CA LEU A 657 -26.13 12.92 -4.73
C LEU A 657 -26.02 12.42 -6.18
N VAL A 658 -26.82 12.99 -7.07
CA VAL A 658 -26.86 12.60 -8.48
C VAL A 658 -26.27 13.72 -9.33
N GLU A 659 -25.35 13.38 -10.22
CA GLU A 659 -24.69 14.35 -11.11
C GLU A 659 -25.70 15.21 -11.87
N GLY A 660 -25.51 16.56 -11.81
CA GLY A 660 -26.36 17.55 -12.45
C GLY A 660 -27.67 17.82 -11.71
N GLU A 661 -27.93 17.21 -10.53
CA GLU A 661 -29.05 17.53 -9.68
C GLU A 661 -28.63 18.54 -8.59
N SER A 662 -29.46 19.55 -8.33
CA SER A 662 -29.17 20.57 -7.31
C SER A 662 -29.67 20.23 -5.90
N THR A 663 -30.34 19.09 -5.73
CA THR A 663 -30.94 18.64 -4.48
C THR A 663 -30.40 17.28 -4.06
N ALA A 664 -29.93 17.21 -2.81
CA ALA A 664 -29.61 15.94 -2.17
C ALA A 664 -30.88 15.17 -1.81
N LYS A 665 -30.89 13.87 -2.01
CA LYS A 665 -32.00 12.99 -1.61
C LYS A 665 -31.56 12.18 -0.40
N ILE A 666 -32.45 12.03 0.60
CA ILE A 666 -32.13 11.09 1.70
C ILE A 666 -32.09 9.69 1.10
N ASP A 667 -30.99 9.03 1.32
CA ASP A 667 -30.73 7.65 0.91
C ASP A 667 -31.24 6.72 2.04
N ARG A 668 -32.11 5.75 1.72
CA ARG A 668 -32.76 4.90 2.74
C ARG A 668 -32.57 3.44 2.38
#